data_0491e88f31b9a0cf4c03568745247d1c
#
_entry.id   0491e88f31b9a0cf4c03568745247d1c
#
_cell.length_a   1.000
_cell.length_b   1.000
_cell.length_c   1.000
_cell.angle_alpha   90.00
_cell.angle_beta   90.00
_cell.angle_gamma   90.00
#
_symmetry.space_group_name_H-M   'P 1'
#
loop_
_entity.id
_entity.type
_entity.pdbx_description
1 polymer ?
#
loop_
_entity_poly.entity_id
_entity_poly.type
_entity_poly.pdbx_seq_one_letter_code
_entity_poly.pdbx_strand_id
1 'polypeptide(L)'
;MPFSEFGVDPDLNRACLDLGWVLPTPIQAEAIPAILGGRDVCAAAETGSGKTAAFALPCLQLVHETLRERASGNRRKREGVDNAGAEQSSTEAVESESADADDNLLTVDGDSEMQFDATTNTFSTSADKWYGARICKPVGGTGRYSFECRVESDGLCRFGWATGSCQYAIGLDKNSYGFGSTGKKSNGGKFQDYGAPFGRGDVVQCLLDMRSGEVAFKLNQRHLGVAYKIRNPGEPFFPSVCAKKGIFTVNVHKMTFPEEGYTPVGLAGSSAGSAGPSDSDGRRAQRALCLVVEPTIELARQTLENFKLYAKYLTAPVITVSDNAGAHIVVTTLRSASKVPTDTVQFLVLDEADELINQDSKATSQIVRSMRSRGSGADKGRLQVLLFSATLHSPVVTENVEQLTREAQWIDLKGHPQIADTVDVCAVQLNPDCTYDFERQYPEPPLDGLEHLDRASRRIKTLKPKCLVALLDKLNVASGLIFCRTNLDCDNLCTYLAHLNSTRSNTLVNRYSATQLGGKLDQYRRKRNLEDFKNGIYRFLVCTDVAARGVDIAGMPFCAMLNVSECKFQFLHRVGRVGRSQARGLAIVIASAAPERVWYHTCTGRAQGGGPKSRFKAASVCRNYDTVDRGGCTKIQDELAYMAEVHKLVPPGREIGTIDANVLKLPPLGNTQYGEATMSMQHTEFQGPIQELYRASQRRYLVNINRLF
;
A
#
# COMPACT_ATOMS: atom_id res chain seq x y z
N MET A 1 32.40 0.30 -6.21
CA MET A 1 32.52 -0.51 -4.98
C MET A 1 31.27 -1.37 -4.86
N PRO A 2 31.33 -2.70 -4.71
CA PRO A 2 30.16 -3.55 -4.51
C PRO A 2 29.56 -3.38 -3.09
N PHE A 3 28.36 -3.85 -2.86
CA PHE A 3 27.65 -3.73 -1.56
C PHE A 3 28.45 -4.30 -0.37
N SER A 4 29.26 -5.33 -0.59
CA SER A 4 30.12 -5.92 0.44
C SER A 4 31.16 -4.95 1.02
N GLU A 5 31.61 -3.98 0.24
CA GLU A 5 32.59 -2.98 0.69
C GLU A 5 31.96 -1.92 1.61
N PHE A 6 30.63 -1.83 1.64
CA PHE A 6 29.87 -0.93 2.52
C PHE A 6 29.45 -1.61 3.84
N GLY A 7 29.93 -2.83 4.12
CA GLY A 7 29.62 -3.56 5.34
C GLY A 7 28.24 -4.26 5.32
N VAL A 8 27.65 -4.44 4.15
CA VAL A 8 26.38 -5.17 4.00
C VAL A 8 26.59 -6.66 4.21
N ASP A 9 25.75 -7.27 5.04
CA ASP A 9 25.77 -8.70 5.38
C ASP A 9 25.77 -9.56 4.09
N PRO A 10 26.58 -10.64 4.03
CA PRO A 10 26.67 -11.52 2.85
C PRO A 10 25.33 -12.06 2.35
N ASP A 11 24.39 -12.39 3.25
CA ASP A 11 23.07 -12.91 2.89
C ASP A 11 22.21 -11.81 2.24
N LEU A 12 22.31 -10.57 2.70
CA LEU A 12 21.66 -9.42 2.08
C LEU A 12 22.31 -9.09 0.73
N ASN A 13 23.64 -9.15 0.64
CA ASN A 13 24.34 -8.95 -0.62
C ASN A 13 23.94 -10.01 -1.67
N ARG A 14 23.77 -11.26 -1.26
CA ARG A 14 23.26 -12.32 -2.13
C ARG A 14 21.86 -12.00 -2.66
N ALA A 15 20.97 -11.44 -1.83
CA ALA A 15 19.66 -11.00 -2.28
C ALA A 15 19.74 -9.86 -3.31
N CYS A 16 20.68 -8.92 -3.15
CA CYS A 16 20.94 -7.87 -4.13
C CYS A 16 21.44 -8.43 -5.47
N LEU A 17 22.36 -9.40 -5.46
CA LEU A 17 22.87 -10.04 -6.66
C LEU A 17 21.78 -10.77 -7.45
N ASP A 18 20.84 -11.45 -6.77
CA ASP A 18 19.70 -12.11 -7.42
C ASP A 18 18.74 -11.12 -8.08
N LEU A 19 18.72 -9.87 -7.63
CA LEU A 19 17.97 -8.77 -8.26
C LEU A 19 18.75 -8.11 -9.41
N GLY A 20 19.95 -8.61 -9.74
CA GLY A 20 20.83 -8.03 -10.75
C GLY A 20 21.57 -6.77 -10.29
N TRP A 21 21.59 -6.48 -8.99
CA TRP A 21 22.25 -5.30 -8.42
C TRP A 21 23.71 -5.60 -8.12
N VAL A 22 24.56 -5.31 -9.08
CA VAL A 22 26.02 -5.53 -8.95
C VAL A 22 26.70 -4.38 -8.18
N LEU A 23 26.24 -3.17 -8.41
CA LEU A 23 26.77 -1.96 -7.77
C LEU A 23 25.63 -1.17 -7.08
N PRO A 24 25.91 -0.58 -5.92
CA PRO A 24 24.95 0.31 -5.26
C PRO A 24 24.76 1.60 -6.07
N THR A 25 23.56 2.14 -5.99
CA THR A 25 23.29 3.49 -6.50
C THR A 25 23.97 4.53 -5.62
N PRO A 26 24.18 5.79 -6.09
CA PRO A 26 24.80 6.83 -5.28
C PRO A 26 24.16 7.01 -3.90
N ILE A 27 22.82 7.00 -3.80
CA ILE A 27 22.15 7.14 -2.50
C ILE A 27 22.38 5.94 -1.58
N GLN A 28 22.49 4.72 -2.13
CA GLN A 28 22.82 3.53 -1.36
C GLN A 28 24.26 3.56 -0.86
N ALA A 29 25.19 4.01 -1.71
CA ALA A 29 26.61 4.09 -1.38
C ALA A 29 26.88 5.05 -0.21
N GLU A 30 26.12 6.13 -0.09
CA GLU A 30 26.29 7.11 0.99
C GLU A 30 25.43 6.80 2.22
N ALA A 31 24.17 6.38 2.02
CA ALA A 31 23.24 6.19 3.13
C ALA A 31 23.50 4.90 3.92
N ILE A 32 23.84 3.77 3.25
CA ILE A 32 24.05 2.49 3.94
C ILE A 32 25.16 2.58 5.00
N PRO A 33 26.37 3.09 4.71
CA PRO A 33 27.40 3.20 5.74
C PRO A 33 27.03 4.15 6.88
N ALA A 34 26.37 5.26 6.56
CA ALA A 34 25.92 6.22 7.58
C ALA A 34 24.90 5.60 8.55
N ILE A 35 23.95 4.81 8.03
CA ILE A 35 22.94 4.13 8.82
C ILE A 35 23.58 3.03 9.67
N LEU A 36 24.45 2.19 9.10
CA LEU A 36 25.18 1.16 9.82
C LEU A 36 26.09 1.75 10.92
N GLY A 37 26.60 2.97 10.70
CA GLY A 37 27.36 3.73 11.69
C GLY A 37 26.52 4.32 12.83
N GLY A 38 25.20 4.10 12.88
CA GLY A 38 24.30 4.52 13.96
C GLY A 38 23.93 6.00 13.96
N ARG A 39 24.15 6.72 12.86
CA ARG A 39 23.79 8.15 12.74
C ARG A 39 22.34 8.31 12.30
N ASP A 40 21.69 9.38 12.79
CA ASP A 40 20.47 9.85 12.14
C ASP A 40 20.82 10.31 10.73
N VAL A 41 19.96 10.02 9.75
CA VAL A 41 20.22 10.33 8.36
C VAL A 41 19.05 11.12 7.77
N CYS A 42 19.38 12.17 7.02
CA CYS A 42 18.43 12.93 6.21
C CYS A 42 18.87 12.87 4.76
N ALA A 43 18.18 12.08 3.92
CA ALA A 43 18.63 11.72 2.60
C ALA A 43 17.69 12.21 1.51
N ALA A 44 18.23 13.01 0.54
CA ALA A 44 17.53 13.44 -0.65
C ALA A 44 18.00 12.66 -1.88
N ALA A 45 17.05 12.03 -2.53
CA ALA A 45 17.30 11.43 -3.84
C ALA A 45 16.01 11.31 -4.65
N GLU A 46 16.15 11.20 -5.96
CA GLU A 46 15.00 11.04 -6.86
C GLU A 46 14.18 9.79 -6.56
N THR A 47 12.88 9.84 -6.90
CA THR A 47 12.06 8.63 -6.92
C THR A 47 12.67 7.64 -7.92
N GLY A 48 12.90 6.38 -7.47
CA GLY A 48 13.57 5.35 -8.29
C GLY A 48 15.08 5.33 -8.25
N SER A 49 15.71 6.19 -7.45
CA SER A 49 17.16 6.16 -7.21
C SER A 49 17.62 4.99 -6.32
N GLY A 50 16.68 4.20 -5.77
CA GLY A 50 16.99 3.10 -4.85
C GLY A 50 16.91 3.45 -3.37
N LYS A 51 16.19 4.53 -2.98
CA LYS A 51 16.00 4.95 -1.57
C LYS A 51 15.51 3.82 -0.66
N THR A 52 14.51 3.05 -1.12
CA THR A 52 13.96 1.95 -0.30
C THR A 52 15.03 0.94 0.10
N ALA A 53 15.90 0.53 -0.82
CA ALA A 53 17.00 -0.37 -0.48
C ALA A 53 18.08 0.32 0.38
N ALA A 54 18.28 1.63 0.21
CA ALA A 54 19.25 2.40 0.99
C ALA A 54 18.95 2.39 2.49
N PHE A 55 17.67 2.32 2.90
CA PHE A 55 17.31 2.15 4.31
C PHE A 55 16.95 0.72 4.68
N ALA A 56 16.34 -0.06 3.78
CA ALA A 56 15.86 -1.39 4.14
C ALA A 56 16.99 -2.38 4.40
N LEU A 57 18.06 -2.37 3.59
CA LEU A 57 19.20 -3.24 3.78
C LEU A 57 19.88 -3.04 5.15
N PRO A 58 20.29 -1.82 5.53
CA PRO A 58 20.91 -1.61 6.84
C PRO A 58 19.94 -1.83 8.01
N CYS A 59 18.64 -1.49 7.88
CA CYS A 59 17.66 -1.79 8.91
C CYS A 59 17.48 -3.31 9.13
N LEU A 60 17.44 -4.11 8.07
CA LEU A 60 17.42 -5.57 8.17
C LEU A 60 18.63 -6.10 8.88
N GLN A 61 19.83 -5.63 8.52
CA GLN A 61 21.07 -6.04 9.14
C GLN A 61 21.11 -5.72 10.63
N LEU A 62 20.84 -4.47 11.00
CA LEU A 62 20.87 -4.01 12.40
C LEU A 62 19.84 -4.74 13.28
N VAL A 63 18.63 -4.98 12.75
CA VAL A 63 17.61 -5.79 13.44
C VAL A 63 18.09 -7.23 13.59
N HIS A 64 18.69 -7.83 12.57
CA HIS A 64 19.22 -9.20 12.61
C HIS A 64 20.35 -9.34 13.63
N GLU A 65 21.29 -8.41 13.65
CA GLU A 65 22.38 -8.34 14.63
C GLU A 65 21.84 -8.21 16.06
N THR A 66 20.88 -7.30 16.29
CA THR A 66 20.22 -7.13 17.60
C THR A 66 19.54 -8.43 18.08
N LEU A 67 18.91 -9.17 17.19
CA LEU A 67 18.28 -10.45 17.52
C LEU A 67 19.32 -11.54 17.81
N ARG A 68 20.43 -11.60 17.08
CA ARG A 68 21.55 -12.51 17.34
C ARG A 68 22.22 -12.25 18.70
N GLU A 69 22.44 -10.99 19.05
CA GLU A 69 23.00 -10.60 20.34
C GLU A 69 22.10 -11.01 21.51
N ARG A 70 20.78 -10.79 21.38
CA ARG A 70 19.79 -11.22 22.38
C ARG A 70 19.78 -12.74 22.53
N ALA A 71 19.91 -13.51 21.46
CA ALA A 71 19.96 -14.96 21.48
C ALA A 71 21.25 -15.47 22.14
N SER A 72 22.42 -14.86 21.86
CA SER A 72 23.71 -15.24 22.44
C SER A 72 23.85 -14.81 23.90
N GLY A 73 23.29 -13.67 24.29
CA GLY A 73 23.27 -13.21 25.70
C GLY A 73 22.42 -14.11 26.60
N ASN A 74 21.36 -14.69 26.11
CA ASN A 74 20.57 -15.71 26.82
C ASN A 74 21.32 -17.03 26.95
N ARG A 75 22.17 -17.40 25.99
CA ARG A 75 23.00 -18.63 26.04
C ARG A 75 24.07 -18.52 27.11
N ARG A 76 24.77 -17.39 27.20
CA ARG A 76 25.80 -17.16 28.27
C ARG A 76 25.19 -17.10 29.67
N LYS A 77 23.97 -16.61 29.86
CA LYS A 77 23.28 -16.66 31.16
C LYS A 77 22.86 -18.08 31.53
N ARG A 78 22.57 -18.97 30.59
CA ARG A 78 22.26 -20.38 30.83
C ARG A 78 23.51 -21.18 31.17
N GLU A 79 24.60 -21.02 30.41
CA GLU A 79 25.88 -21.67 30.68
C GLU A 79 26.51 -21.22 32.01
N GLY A 80 26.17 -20.00 32.49
CA GLY A 80 26.59 -19.50 33.81
C GLY A 80 25.75 -20.00 35.00
N VAL A 81 24.57 -20.56 34.75
CA VAL A 81 23.66 -21.13 35.79
C VAL A 81 23.93 -22.63 35.97
N ASP A 82 24.37 -23.33 34.92
CA ASP A 82 24.63 -24.77 34.98
C ASP A 82 25.95 -25.13 35.66
N ASN A 83 26.84 -24.14 35.95
CA ASN A 83 28.11 -24.35 36.66
C ASN A 83 28.12 -23.98 38.16
N ALA A 84 26.98 -23.62 38.74
CA ALA A 84 26.86 -23.23 40.13
C ALA A 84 25.71 -23.97 40.82
N GLY A 85 25.82 -25.28 40.99
CA GLY A 85 24.78 -25.98 41.72
C GLY A 85 24.81 -27.51 41.63
N ALA A 86 25.92 -28.12 42.04
CA ALA A 86 25.93 -29.54 42.42
C ALA A 86 26.22 -29.62 43.91
N GLU A 87 25.21 -29.42 44.75
CA GLU A 87 25.16 -29.99 46.10
C GLU A 87 23.70 -30.14 46.55
N GLN A 88 23.45 -31.27 47.10
CA GLN A 88 22.22 -31.94 47.50
C GLN A 88 21.29 -31.14 48.41
N SER A 89 19.98 -31.27 48.21
CA SER A 89 19.11 -31.77 49.33
C SER A 89 17.69 -32.09 48.79
N SER A 90 17.29 -33.31 49.12
CA SER A 90 15.95 -33.87 49.05
C SER A 90 14.99 -33.14 50.02
N THR A 91 13.78 -32.77 49.56
CA THR A 91 12.53 -32.85 50.33
C THR A 91 11.31 -32.51 49.46
N GLU A 92 10.43 -33.45 49.43
CA GLU A 92 8.92 -33.48 49.32
C GLU A 92 8.17 -32.44 48.46
N ALA A 93 7.37 -33.03 47.58
CA ALA A 93 6.32 -32.44 46.78
C ALA A 93 5.17 -31.87 47.64
N VAL A 94 4.80 -30.61 47.31
CA VAL A 94 3.45 -30.13 47.57
C VAL A 94 2.96 -29.50 46.25
N GLU A 95 1.96 -30.13 45.67
CA GLU A 95 1.16 -29.62 44.56
C GLU A 95 0.48 -28.33 45.00
N SER A 96 0.72 -27.22 44.25
CA SER A 96 -0.13 -26.06 44.25
C SER A 96 -0.47 -25.69 42.80
N GLU A 97 -1.69 -26.08 42.42
CA GLU A 97 -2.37 -25.54 41.23
C GLU A 97 -2.52 -24.02 41.36
N SER A 98 -1.82 -23.24 40.56
CA SER A 98 -2.24 -21.90 40.16
C SER A 98 -1.17 -21.23 39.28
N ALA A 99 -1.18 -21.43 37.96
CA ALA A 99 -0.54 -20.54 36.96
C ALA A 99 -0.92 -20.93 35.54
N ASP A 100 -2.21 -20.84 35.16
CA ASP A 100 -2.64 -21.05 33.76
C ASP A 100 -3.69 -20.01 33.29
N ALA A 101 -3.57 -18.76 33.73
CA ALA A 101 -4.59 -17.75 33.38
C ALA A 101 -4.22 -16.81 32.20
N ASP A 102 -2.98 -16.80 31.72
CA ASP A 102 -2.55 -15.75 30.78
C ASP A 102 -2.25 -16.24 29.34
N ASP A 103 -2.28 -17.54 29.08
CA ASP A 103 -1.95 -18.13 27.74
C ASP A 103 -3.20 -18.32 26.83
N ASN A 104 -4.40 -17.92 27.28
CA ASN A 104 -5.67 -18.13 26.59
C ASN A 104 -6.21 -16.92 25.83
N LEU A 105 -5.52 -15.80 25.83
CA LEU A 105 -6.01 -14.57 25.20
C LEU A 105 -5.87 -14.64 23.67
N LEU A 106 -6.99 -14.75 22.96
CA LEU A 106 -7.01 -14.74 21.49
C LEU A 106 -6.83 -13.30 20.96
N THR A 107 -5.91 -13.12 20.01
CA THR A 107 -5.84 -11.89 19.22
C THR A 107 -6.70 -12.04 17.98
N VAL A 108 -7.57 -11.05 17.73
CA VAL A 108 -8.58 -11.10 16.67
C VAL A 108 -8.47 -9.86 15.78
N ASP A 109 -8.63 -10.05 14.48
CA ASP A 109 -8.77 -9.02 13.46
C ASP A 109 -10.13 -9.20 12.77
N GLY A 110 -10.97 -8.17 12.73
CA GLY A 110 -12.33 -8.33 12.23
C GLY A 110 -13.07 -7.03 11.94
N ASP A 111 -14.30 -7.18 11.48
CA ASP A 111 -15.22 -6.07 11.26
C ASP A 111 -15.57 -5.36 12.57
N SER A 112 -15.75 -4.04 12.54
CA SER A 112 -16.06 -3.22 13.73
C SER A 112 -17.38 -3.59 14.44
N GLU A 113 -18.30 -4.24 13.73
CA GLU A 113 -19.61 -4.67 14.22
C GLU A 113 -19.59 -6.10 14.82
N MET A 114 -18.44 -6.80 14.73
CA MET A 114 -18.20 -8.06 15.41
C MET A 114 -17.53 -7.78 16.75
N GLN A 115 -18.26 -7.90 17.83
CA GLN A 115 -17.75 -7.75 19.19
C GLN A 115 -17.04 -9.02 19.63
N PHE A 116 -15.90 -8.88 20.30
CA PHE A 116 -15.12 -9.98 20.85
C PHE A 116 -14.83 -9.76 22.33
N ASP A 117 -15.26 -10.71 23.14
CA ASP A 117 -14.90 -10.78 24.55
C ASP A 117 -13.72 -11.76 24.73
N ALA A 118 -12.57 -11.21 25.05
CA ALA A 118 -11.32 -11.95 25.18
C ALA A 118 -11.28 -12.85 26.45
N THR A 119 -12.11 -12.59 27.46
CA THR A 119 -12.15 -13.39 28.69
C THR A 119 -12.88 -14.72 28.49
N THR A 120 -13.90 -14.72 27.64
CA THR A 120 -14.73 -15.90 27.35
C THR A 120 -14.49 -16.45 25.94
N ASN A 121 -13.66 -15.83 25.14
CA ASN A 121 -13.47 -16.11 23.71
C ASN A 121 -14.80 -16.09 22.92
N THR A 122 -15.71 -15.20 23.30
CA THR A 122 -17.05 -15.11 22.73
C THR A 122 -17.12 -14.01 21.68
N PHE A 123 -17.65 -14.36 20.52
CA PHE A 123 -17.96 -13.44 19.44
C PHE A 123 -19.45 -13.17 19.38
N SER A 124 -19.85 -11.92 19.16
CA SER A 124 -21.25 -11.54 19.08
C SER A 124 -21.49 -10.42 18.08
N THR A 125 -22.63 -10.48 17.39
CA THR A 125 -23.15 -9.37 16.58
C THR A 125 -24.68 -9.36 16.61
N SER A 126 -25.27 -8.19 16.84
CA SER A 126 -26.72 -7.97 16.76
C SER A 126 -27.16 -7.51 15.37
N ALA A 127 -26.23 -7.28 14.47
CA ALA A 127 -26.47 -6.70 13.15
C ALA A 127 -27.17 -7.69 12.20
N ASP A 128 -28.07 -7.17 11.35
CA ASP A 128 -28.80 -7.92 10.33
C ASP A 128 -28.01 -8.03 8.99
N LYS A 129 -26.66 -8.01 9.09
CA LYS A 129 -25.73 -8.24 8.00
C LYS A 129 -24.64 -9.19 8.47
N TRP A 130 -23.92 -9.79 7.52
CA TRP A 130 -22.78 -10.64 7.82
C TRP A 130 -21.57 -9.79 8.21
N TYR A 131 -21.07 -10.04 9.41
CA TYR A 131 -19.81 -9.52 9.92
C TYR A 131 -18.94 -10.66 10.37
N GLY A 132 -17.63 -10.53 10.25
CA GLY A 132 -16.73 -11.61 10.57
C GLY A 132 -15.46 -11.16 11.25
N ALA A 133 -14.71 -12.14 11.70
CA ALA A 133 -13.42 -11.96 12.32
C ALA A 133 -12.48 -13.11 11.98
N ARG A 134 -11.20 -12.83 12.08
CA ARG A 134 -10.10 -13.75 11.89
C ARG A 134 -9.31 -13.84 13.18
N ILE A 135 -8.99 -15.06 13.61
CA ILE A 135 -8.08 -15.28 14.74
C ILE A 135 -6.66 -15.14 14.22
N CYS A 136 -5.89 -14.22 14.80
CA CYS A 136 -4.52 -13.86 14.37
C CYS A 136 -3.48 -14.94 14.71
N LYS A 137 -3.82 -16.22 14.48
CA LYS A 137 -2.95 -17.37 14.71
C LYS A 137 -2.86 -18.19 13.41
N PRO A 138 -1.97 -17.80 12.48
CA PRO A 138 -1.83 -18.48 11.19
C PRO A 138 -1.24 -19.87 11.36
N VAL A 139 -1.70 -20.80 10.53
CA VAL A 139 -1.17 -22.14 10.41
C VAL A 139 -0.70 -22.41 8.99
N GLY A 140 0.36 -23.19 8.82
CA GLY A 140 0.96 -23.48 7.50
C GLY A 140 1.87 -24.70 7.56
N GLY A 141 2.71 -24.86 6.51
CA GLY A 141 3.61 -26.01 6.37
C GLY A 141 2.87 -27.28 6.00
N THR A 142 3.25 -28.41 6.61
CA THR A 142 2.68 -29.74 6.33
C THR A 142 1.89 -30.31 7.51
N GLY A 143 1.39 -29.46 8.41
CA GLY A 143 0.64 -29.84 9.60
C GLY A 143 -0.82 -30.16 9.34
N ARG A 144 -1.46 -30.73 10.36
CA ARG A 144 -2.92 -30.89 10.46
C ARG A 144 -3.40 -30.06 11.62
N TYR A 145 -4.41 -29.21 11.43
CA TYR A 145 -4.83 -28.20 12.40
C TYR A 145 -6.34 -28.23 12.62
N SER A 146 -6.77 -27.91 13.86
CA SER A 146 -8.18 -27.84 14.20
C SER A 146 -8.49 -26.69 15.16
N PHE A 147 -9.72 -26.19 15.09
CA PHE A 147 -10.35 -25.33 16.09
C PHE A 147 -11.85 -25.62 16.17
N GLU A 148 -12.48 -25.23 17.27
CA GLU A 148 -13.92 -25.47 17.51
C GLU A 148 -14.66 -24.17 17.73
N CYS A 149 -15.92 -24.14 17.29
CA CYS A 149 -16.89 -23.09 17.59
C CYS A 149 -18.14 -23.69 18.18
N ARG A 150 -18.58 -23.19 19.35
CA ARG A 150 -19.87 -23.52 19.97
C ARG A 150 -20.86 -22.40 19.70
N VAL A 151 -22.02 -22.74 19.20
CA VAL A 151 -23.09 -21.77 18.92
C VAL A 151 -23.89 -21.50 20.19
N GLU A 152 -24.00 -20.22 20.57
CA GLU A 152 -24.66 -19.80 21.81
C GLU A 152 -26.05 -19.16 21.59
N SER A 153 -26.39 -18.83 20.33
CA SER A 153 -27.69 -18.20 19.98
C SER A 153 -28.26 -18.74 18.67
N ASP A 154 -29.53 -18.44 18.40
CA ASP A 154 -30.26 -18.87 17.20
C ASP A 154 -29.89 -18.04 15.92
N GLY A 155 -28.90 -17.16 15.97
CA GLY A 155 -28.42 -16.41 14.81
C GLY A 155 -27.71 -17.27 13.77
N LEU A 156 -27.51 -16.71 12.59
CA LEU A 156 -26.75 -17.39 11.50
C LEU A 156 -25.26 -17.26 11.73
N CYS A 157 -24.54 -18.37 11.70
CA CYS A 157 -23.09 -18.43 11.85
C CYS A 157 -22.46 -19.18 10.68
N ARG A 158 -21.18 -18.85 10.39
CA ARG A 158 -20.34 -19.59 9.44
C ARG A 158 -18.92 -19.63 9.97
N PHE A 159 -18.31 -20.80 9.97
CA PHE A 159 -16.98 -21.07 10.51
C PHE A 159 -16.10 -21.74 9.46
N GLY A 160 -14.79 -21.53 9.53
CA GLY A 160 -13.87 -22.20 8.61
C GLY A 160 -12.50 -21.55 8.52
N TRP A 161 -11.88 -21.66 7.35
CA TRP A 161 -10.50 -21.27 7.12
C TRP A 161 -10.40 -20.25 6.01
N ALA A 162 -9.54 -19.25 6.17
CA ALA A 162 -9.29 -18.24 5.14
C ALA A 162 -7.81 -17.82 5.10
N THR A 163 -7.32 -17.40 3.93
CA THR A 163 -5.99 -16.77 3.82
C THR A 163 -6.02 -15.32 4.31
N GLY A 164 -4.84 -14.75 4.54
CA GLY A 164 -4.68 -13.38 5.03
C GLY A 164 -5.31 -12.30 4.16
N SER A 165 -5.50 -12.56 2.86
CA SER A 165 -6.07 -11.62 1.89
C SER A 165 -7.60 -11.66 1.76
N CYS A 166 -8.28 -12.59 2.43
CA CYS A 166 -9.72 -12.79 2.32
C CYS A 166 -10.55 -11.78 3.13
N GLN A 167 -11.80 -11.56 2.69
CA GLN A 167 -12.78 -10.80 3.45
C GLN A 167 -13.17 -11.53 4.75
N TYR A 168 -13.61 -10.80 5.78
CA TYR A 168 -14.04 -11.40 7.04
C TYR A 168 -15.34 -12.19 6.93
N ALA A 169 -16.22 -11.86 5.98
CA ALA A 169 -17.40 -12.68 5.65
C ALA A 169 -16.98 -13.91 4.83
N ILE A 170 -16.48 -14.94 5.49
CA ILE A 170 -15.91 -16.15 4.89
C ILE A 170 -16.85 -16.85 3.91
N GLY A 171 -16.26 -17.45 2.87
CA GLY A 171 -16.98 -18.20 1.82
C GLY A 171 -17.46 -17.32 0.65
N LEU A 172 -17.25 -16.01 0.66
CA LEU A 172 -17.60 -15.12 -0.44
C LEU A 172 -16.48 -14.98 -1.47
N ASP A 173 -15.23 -15.15 -1.08
CA ASP A 173 -14.06 -15.19 -1.97
C ASP A 173 -13.53 -16.61 -2.20
N LYS A 174 -12.57 -16.74 -3.15
CA LYS A 174 -12.08 -18.06 -3.61
C LYS A 174 -11.09 -18.73 -2.64
N ASN A 175 -10.50 -17.98 -1.72
CA ASN A 175 -9.48 -18.44 -0.77
C ASN A 175 -10.01 -18.49 0.67
N SER A 176 -11.32 -18.46 0.84
CA SER A 176 -12.00 -18.68 2.11
C SER A 176 -12.99 -19.87 1.99
N TYR A 177 -12.96 -20.75 2.98
CA TYR A 177 -13.64 -22.05 2.99
C TYR A 177 -14.52 -22.15 4.22
N GLY A 178 -15.84 -21.96 4.04
CA GLY A 178 -16.77 -21.85 5.16
C GLY A 178 -17.81 -22.96 5.19
N PHE A 179 -18.27 -23.31 6.42
CA PHE A 179 -19.44 -24.14 6.68
C PHE A 179 -20.43 -23.35 7.54
N GLY A 180 -21.66 -23.19 7.07
CA GLY A 180 -22.68 -22.33 7.67
C GLY A 180 -23.77 -23.07 8.39
N SER A 181 -24.45 -22.41 9.34
CA SER A 181 -25.56 -22.93 10.15
C SER A 181 -26.74 -23.45 9.33
N THR A 182 -26.87 -23.12 8.07
CA THR A 182 -27.87 -23.69 7.15
C THR A 182 -27.49 -25.04 6.55
N GLY A 183 -26.41 -25.68 7.03
CA GLY A 183 -25.94 -26.97 6.53
C GLY A 183 -25.15 -26.87 5.19
N LYS A 184 -24.87 -25.66 4.72
CA LYS A 184 -24.20 -25.44 3.42
C LYS A 184 -22.74 -25.05 3.59
N LYS A 185 -21.88 -25.58 2.73
CA LYS A 185 -20.51 -25.10 2.55
C LYS A 185 -20.47 -23.94 1.55
N SER A 186 -19.53 -23.00 1.71
CA SER A 186 -19.41 -21.81 0.85
C SER A 186 -17.97 -21.47 0.52
N ASN A 187 -17.70 -21.25 -0.79
CA ASN A 187 -16.43 -20.77 -1.30
C ASN A 187 -16.67 -20.02 -2.62
N GLY A 188 -16.06 -18.85 -2.80
CA GLY A 188 -16.23 -18.02 -4.00
C GLY A 188 -17.67 -17.59 -4.25
N GLY A 189 -18.45 -17.35 -3.19
CA GLY A 189 -19.86 -16.98 -3.27
C GLY A 189 -20.81 -18.11 -3.70
N LYS A 190 -20.30 -19.34 -3.85
CA LYS A 190 -21.11 -20.53 -4.19
C LYS A 190 -21.48 -21.30 -2.92
N PHE A 191 -22.76 -21.58 -2.76
CA PHE A 191 -23.33 -22.32 -1.63
C PHE A 191 -23.78 -23.71 -2.09
N GLN A 192 -23.32 -24.75 -1.41
CA GLN A 192 -23.62 -26.14 -1.74
C GLN A 192 -24.03 -26.91 -0.49
N ASP A 193 -24.96 -27.81 -0.60
CA ASP A 193 -25.33 -28.70 0.50
C ASP A 193 -24.14 -29.58 0.89
N TYR A 194 -23.89 -29.72 2.22
CA TYR A 194 -22.71 -30.43 2.69
C TYR A 194 -22.99 -31.21 3.98
N GLY A 195 -23.62 -30.61 4.97
CA GLY A 195 -23.91 -31.21 6.25
C GLY A 195 -25.34 -30.93 6.74
N ALA A 196 -25.65 -31.31 7.96
CA ALA A 196 -26.91 -30.93 8.59
C ALA A 196 -26.86 -29.44 9.01
N PRO A 197 -28.01 -28.75 9.04
CA PRO A 197 -28.12 -27.47 9.73
C PRO A 197 -27.75 -27.59 11.21
N PHE A 198 -27.18 -26.52 11.77
CA PHE A 198 -26.77 -26.46 13.16
C PHE A 198 -27.20 -25.14 13.83
N GLY A 199 -27.38 -25.15 15.15
CA GLY A 199 -27.85 -24.02 15.92
C GLY A 199 -27.33 -24.01 17.34
N ARG A 200 -28.08 -23.37 18.25
CA ARG A 200 -27.69 -23.18 19.64
C ARG A 200 -27.36 -24.51 20.33
N GLY A 201 -26.22 -24.56 20.99
CA GLY A 201 -25.69 -25.72 21.70
C GLY A 201 -24.80 -26.64 20.86
N ASP A 202 -24.86 -26.55 19.53
CA ASP A 202 -24.01 -27.35 18.64
C ASP A 202 -22.58 -26.88 18.64
N VAL A 203 -21.66 -27.83 18.42
CA VAL A 203 -20.22 -27.60 18.28
C VAL A 203 -19.78 -27.96 16.88
N VAL A 204 -19.22 -27.00 16.18
CA VAL A 204 -18.59 -27.18 14.85
C VAL A 204 -17.09 -27.19 14.99
N GLN A 205 -16.47 -28.31 14.64
CA GLN A 205 -15.01 -28.40 14.55
C GLN A 205 -14.55 -28.22 13.10
N CYS A 206 -13.62 -27.30 12.90
CA CYS A 206 -13.03 -26.96 11.61
C CYS A 206 -11.66 -27.65 11.48
N LEU A 207 -11.49 -28.52 10.49
CA LEU A 207 -10.31 -29.33 10.24
C LEU A 207 -9.59 -28.85 8.98
N LEU A 208 -8.27 -28.72 9.06
CA LEU A 208 -7.39 -28.34 7.94
C LEU A 208 -6.21 -29.29 7.88
N ASP A 209 -6.11 -30.06 6.81
CA ASP A 209 -4.94 -30.90 6.51
C ASP A 209 -4.11 -30.23 5.40
N MET A 210 -2.96 -29.65 5.76
CA MET A 210 -2.06 -29.01 4.82
C MET A 210 -1.24 -29.98 3.99
N ARG A 211 -1.16 -31.27 4.37
CA ARG A 211 -0.44 -32.31 3.60
C ARG A 211 -1.23 -32.75 2.39
N SER A 212 -2.53 -33.05 2.58
CA SER A 212 -3.44 -33.43 1.51
C SER A 212 -4.09 -32.23 0.82
N GLY A 213 -3.99 -31.04 1.42
CA GLY A 213 -4.65 -29.83 0.97
C GLY A 213 -6.18 -29.92 1.16
N GLU A 214 -6.67 -30.50 2.26
CA GLU A 214 -8.09 -30.75 2.48
C GLU A 214 -8.64 -29.96 3.67
N VAL A 215 -9.85 -29.42 3.48
CA VAL A 215 -10.65 -28.81 4.54
C VAL A 215 -11.86 -29.69 4.79
N ALA A 216 -12.08 -30.05 6.06
CA ALA A 216 -13.22 -30.82 6.50
C ALA A 216 -13.86 -30.21 7.74
N PHE A 217 -15.09 -30.63 8.05
CA PHE A 217 -15.80 -30.17 9.24
C PHE A 217 -16.43 -31.36 9.99
N LYS A 218 -16.54 -31.20 11.30
CA LYS A 218 -17.36 -32.08 12.16
C LYS A 218 -18.48 -31.26 12.78
N LEU A 219 -19.65 -31.84 12.86
CA LEU A 219 -20.76 -31.30 13.63
C LEU A 219 -20.97 -32.19 14.84
N ASN A 220 -20.75 -31.65 16.03
CA ASN A 220 -20.62 -32.39 17.28
C ASN A 220 -19.53 -33.47 17.13
N GLN A 221 -19.82 -34.72 17.23
CA GLN A 221 -18.82 -35.80 17.03
C GLN A 221 -18.82 -36.37 15.62
N ARG A 222 -19.80 -36.01 14.77
CA ARG A 222 -19.97 -36.58 13.44
C ARG A 222 -19.06 -35.88 12.41
N HIS A 223 -18.17 -36.63 11.82
CA HIS A 223 -17.36 -36.15 10.66
C HIS A 223 -18.22 -36.04 9.41
N LEU A 224 -18.16 -34.90 8.71
CA LEU A 224 -19.01 -34.63 7.55
C LEU A 224 -18.30 -34.94 6.19
N GLY A 225 -17.04 -35.43 6.24
CA GLY A 225 -16.25 -35.70 5.07
C GLY A 225 -15.46 -34.49 4.59
N VAL A 226 -14.72 -34.63 3.49
CA VAL A 226 -13.93 -33.53 2.89
C VAL A 226 -14.86 -32.53 2.23
N ALA A 227 -14.78 -31.28 2.68
CA ALA A 227 -15.57 -30.18 2.14
C ALA A 227 -14.91 -29.56 0.90
N TYR A 228 -13.59 -29.33 0.97
CA TYR A 228 -12.85 -28.62 -0.05
C TYR A 228 -11.45 -29.21 -0.25
N LYS A 229 -10.91 -29.01 -1.47
CA LYS A 229 -9.47 -29.10 -1.76
C LYS A 229 -8.91 -27.68 -1.95
N ILE A 230 -7.84 -27.37 -1.23
CA ILE A 230 -7.17 -26.07 -1.24
C ILE A 230 -6.47 -25.89 -2.60
N ARG A 231 -6.59 -24.69 -3.18
CA ARG A 231 -5.98 -24.37 -4.48
C ARG A 231 -4.51 -23.95 -4.35
N ASN A 232 -4.14 -23.28 -3.23
CA ASN A 232 -2.79 -22.75 -2.97
C ASN A 232 -2.34 -23.19 -1.56
N PRO A 233 -1.78 -24.40 -1.40
CA PRO A 233 -1.34 -24.90 -0.09
C PRO A 233 -0.10 -24.18 0.48
N GLY A 234 0.53 -23.28 -0.27
CA GLY A 234 1.71 -22.51 0.16
C GLY A 234 1.40 -21.25 1.00
N GLU A 235 0.15 -20.81 1.06
CA GLU A 235 -0.24 -19.65 1.87
C GLU A 235 -0.66 -20.06 3.29
N PRO A 236 -0.38 -19.23 4.33
CA PRO A 236 -0.87 -19.49 5.68
C PRO A 236 -2.39 -19.30 5.77
N PHE A 237 -3.04 -20.20 6.50
CA PHE A 237 -4.47 -20.15 6.78
C PHE A 237 -4.75 -19.69 8.21
N PHE A 238 -5.83 -19.00 8.38
CA PHE A 238 -6.30 -18.46 9.64
C PHE A 238 -7.67 -19.05 10.00
N PRO A 239 -7.91 -19.43 11.25
CA PRO A 239 -9.26 -19.68 11.74
C PRO A 239 -10.10 -18.43 11.53
N SER A 240 -11.24 -18.58 10.87
CA SER A 240 -12.10 -17.47 10.49
C SER A 240 -13.55 -17.76 10.77
N VAL A 241 -14.27 -16.75 11.27
CA VAL A 241 -15.63 -16.86 11.75
C VAL A 241 -16.46 -15.69 11.26
N CYS A 242 -17.74 -15.88 10.98
CA CYS A 242 -18.66 -14.77 10.72
C CYS A 242 -20.08 -15.12 11.18
N ALA A 243 -20.84 -14.08 11.52
CA ALA A 243 -22.22 -14.22 11.96
C ALA A 243 -23.14 -13.10 11.46
N LYS A 244 -24.44 -13.36 11.54
CA LYS A 244 -25.54 -12.44 11.38
C LYS A 244 -26.52 -12.67 12.53
N LYS A 245 -26.67 -11.68 13.43
CA LYS A 245 -27.45 -11.80 14.69
C LYS A 245 -27.07 -13.04 15.50
N GLY A 246 -25.76 -13.32 15.62
CA GLY A 246 -25.28 -14.57 16.22
C GLY A 246 -24.30 -14.34 17.37
N ILE A 247 -24.28 -15.29 18.30
CA ILE A 247 -23.32 -15.39 19.41
C ILE A 247 -22.72 -16.78 19.37
N PHE A 248 -21.41 -16.90 19.49
CA PHE A 248 -20.69 -18.18 19.52
C PHE A 248 -19.35 -18.02 20.25
N THR A 249 -18.88 -19.10 20.86
CA THR A 249 -17.55 -19.17 21.50
C THR A 249 -16.59 -19.93 20.62
N VAL A 250 -15.31 -19.54 20.65
CA VAL A 250 -14.24 -20.17 19.86
C VAL A 250 -13.22 -20.80 20.80
N ASN A 251 -12.86 -22.03 20.54
CA ASN A 251 -11.83 -22.76 21.26
C ASN A 251 -10.71 -23.19 20.30
N VAL A 252 -9.49 -22.75 20.58
CA VAL A 252 -8.29 -23.05 19.77
C VAL A 252 -7.26 -23.90 20.53
N HIS A 253 -7.40 -24.09 21.84
CA HIS A 253 -6.44 -24.79 22.70
C HIS A 253 -6.87 -26.20 23.07
N LYS A 254 -8.07 -26.35 23.63
CA LYS A 254 -8.59 -27.62 24.11
C LYS A 254 -9.88 -27.94 23.39
N MET A 255 -9.87 -28.91 22.49
CA MET A 255 -11.07 -29.35 21.76
C MET A 255 -11.99 -30.14 22.64
N THR A 256 -13.30 -29.88 22.54
CA THR A 256 -14.35 -30.69 23.18
C THR A 256 -14.35 -32.11 22.60
N PHE A 257 -14.10 -32.20 21.29
CA PHE A 257 -14.06 -33.47 20.57
C PHE A 257 -12.75 -33.57 19.77
N PRO A 258 -11.62 -33.92 20.42
CA PRO A 258 -10.33 -33.96 19.74
C PRO A 258 -10.36 -34.96 18.57
N GLU A 259 -9.72 -34.58 17.45
CA GLU A 259 -9.52 -35.43 16.27
C GLU A 259 -8.09 -35.94 16.23
N GLU A 260 -7.92 -37.26 16.13
CA GLU A 260 -6.60 -37.89 16.13
C GLU A 260 -5.74 -37.41 14.97
N GLY A 261 -4.51 -37.03 15.29
CA GLY A 261 -3.54 -36.49 14.33
C GLY A 261 -3.74 -35.02 13.93
N TYR A 262 -4.72 -34.30 14.52
CA TYR A 262 -4.90 -32.88 14.35
C TYR A 262 -4.43 -32.11 15.60
N THR A 263 -3.66 -31.06 15.37
CA THR A 263 -3.17 -30.17 16.42
C THR A 263 -4.12 -28.99 16.58
N PRO A 264 -4.65 -28.70 17.80
CA PRO A 264 -5.37 -27.46 18.06
C PRO A 264 -4.54 -26.24 17.66
N VAL A 265 -5.15 -25.28 16.98
CA VAL A 265 -4.45 -24.08 16.48
C VAL A 265 -3.72 -23.34 17.61
N GLY A 266 -4.29 -23.33 18.80
CA GLY A 266 -3.69 -22.72 19.98
C GLY A 266 -2.37 -23.39 20.41
N LEU A 267 -2.25 -24.69 20.18
CA LEU A 267 -1.07 -25.51 20.50
C LEU A 267 -0.14 -25.67 19.29
N ALA A 268 -0.57 -25.27 18.09
CA ALA A 268 0.29 -25.24 16.93
C ALA A 268 1.40 -24.20 17.17
N GLY A 269 2.58 -24.67 17.49
CA GLY A 269 3.75 -23.82 17.52
C GLY A 269 3.89 -23.10 16.19
N SER A 270 4.32 -21.85 16.20
CA SER A 270 4.66 -21.07 14.99
C SER A 270 5.87 -21.71 14.30
N SER A 271 5.67 -22.90 13.74
CA SER A 271 6.68 -23.66 13.01
C SER A 271 6.33 -23.72 11.53
N ALA A 272 6.77 -22.69 10.80
CA ALA A 272 7.26 -22.91 9.46
C ALA A 272 8.79 -23.03 9.61
N GLY A 273 9.31 -24.24 9.74
CA GLY A 273 10.74 -24.55 9.62
C GLY A 273 11.49 -24.85 10.91
N SER A 274 11.89 -26.14 11.06
CA SER A 274 12.95 -26.75 11.87
C SER A 274 12.81 -26.81 13.40
N ALA A 275 12.87 -28.05 13.88
CA ALA A 275 12.94 -28.46 15.27
C ALA A 275 14.17 -27.91 16.00
N GLY A 276 13.93 -27.27 17.16
CA GLY A 276 14.92 -26.97 18.20
C GLY A 276 14.21 -26.93 19.53
N PRO A 277 14.87 -27.23 20.67
CA PRO A 277 14.24 -27.67 21.91
C PRO A 277 13.42 -26.57 22.62
N SER A 278 12.37 -27.05 23.31
CA SER A 278 11.44 -26.27 24.13
C SER A 278 12.15 -25.43 25.19
N ASP A 279 11.94 -24.11 25.15
CA ASP A 279 12.30 -23.20 26.22
C ASP A 279 11.04 -22.71 26.97
N SER A 280 10.94 -23.17 28.19
CA SER A 280 10.10 -22.59 29.23
C SER A 280 10.76 -21.28 29.69
N ASP A 281 10.41 -20.16 29.06
CA ASP A 281 10.60 -18.84 29.68
C ASP A 281 9.66 -17.82 29.01
N GLY A 282 8.99 -16.98 29.82
CA GLY A 282 7.91 -16.10 29.47
C GLY A 282 8.06 -15.41 28.10
N ARG A 283 7.21 -15.77 27.14
CA ARG A 283 7.16 -15.13 25.83
C ARG A 283 6.81 -13.65 25.98
N ARG A 284 7.82 -12.82 26.06
CA ARG A 284 7.67 -11.39 25.76
C ARG A 284 7.08 -11.29 24.35
N ALA A 285 5.92 -10.68 24.22
CA ALA A 285 5.32 -10.37 22.93
C ALA A 285 6.42 -9.83 22.01
N GLN A 286 6.52 -10.37 20.79
CA GLN A 286 7.48 -9.88 19.79
C GLN A 286 7.25 -8.36 19.63
N ARG A 287 8.25 -7.57 19.98
CA ARG A 287 8.16 -6.11 20.01
C ARG A 287 8.91 -5.54 18.82
N ALA A 288 8.32 -4.59 18.15
CA ALA A 288 8.92 -3.93 17.00
C ALA A 288 10.28 -3.29 17.36
N LEU A 289 11.31 -3.60 16.57
CA LEU A 289 12.63 -2.99 16.64
C LEU A 289 12.80 -1.87 15.63
N CYS A 290 12.15 -2.02 14.47
CA CYS A 290 12.15 -1.04 13.40
C CYS A 290 10.70 -0.69 13.02
N LEU A 291 10.43 0.61 12.89
CA LEU A 291 9.17 1.14 12.38
C LEU A 291 9.44 1.96 11.13
N VAL A 292 8.80 1.59 10.02
CA VAL A 292 8.83 2.33 8.76
C VAL A 292 7.46 2.96 8.55
N VAL A 293 7.43 4.27 8.37
CA VAL A 293 6.20 5.05 8.16
C VAL A 293 6.17 5.57 6.74
N GLU A 294 5.09 5.26 6.06
CA GLU A 294 4.82 5.62 4.67
C GLU A 294 3.59 6.54 4.56
N PRO A 295 3.55 7.45 3.61
CA PRO A 295 2.39 8.35 3.46
C PRO A 295 1.14 7.65 2.92
N THR A 296 1.27 6.53 2.23
CA THR A 296 0.14 5.78 1.66
C THR A 296 0.22 4.29 1.94
N ILE A 297 -0.95 3.63 1.95
CA ILE A 297 -1.04 2.17 2.16
C ILE A 297 -0.35 1.40 1.03
N GLU A 298 -0.38 1.92 -0.18
CA GLU A 298 0.25 1.32 -1.35
C GLU A 298 1.76 1.30 -1.23
N LEU A 299 2.36 2.44 -0.81
CA LEU A 299 3.78 2.51 -0.49
C LEU A 299 4.16 1.56 0.63
N ALA A 300 3.42 1.58 1.74
CA ALA A 300 3.68 0.71 2.87
C ALA A 300 3.70 -0.77 2.45
N ARG A 301 2.78 -1.19 1.58
CA ARG A 301 2.75 -2.55 1.06
C ARG A 301 3.95 -2.84 0.14
N GLN A 302 4.29 -1.92 -0.75
CA GLN A 302 5.45 -2.07 -1.63
C GLN A 302 6.75 -2.17 -0.84
N THR A 303 6.93 -1.30 0.14
CA THR A 303 8.08 -1.32 1.05
C THR A 303 8.12 -2.61 1.86
N LEU A 304 6.96 -3.09 2.35
CA LEU A 304 6.83 -4.38 3.03
C LEU A 304 7.32 -5.55 2.16
N GLU A 305 6.89 -5.63 0.91
CA GLU A 305 7.31 -6.69 -0.02
C GLU A 305 8.80 -6.58 -0.36
N ASN A 306 9.34 -5.37 -0.48
CA ASN A 306 10.77 -5.16 -0.67
C ASN A 306 11.58 -5.67 0.53
N PHE A 307 11.17 -5.37 1.77
CA PHE A 307 11.83 -5.91 2.97
C PHE A 307 11.83 -7.43 2.98
N LYS A 308 10.71 -8.07 2.66
CA LYS A 308 10.62 -9.54 2.57
C LYS A 308 11.55 -10.10 1.48
N LEU A 309 11.60 -9.43 0.34
CA LEU A 309 12.44 -9.84 -0.78
C LEU A 309 13.93 -9.77 -0.42
N TYR A 310 14.36 -8.71 0.26
CA TYR A 310 15.76 -8.56 0.67
C TYR A 310 16.13 -9.53 1.83
N ALA A 311 15.19 -9.83 2.72
CA ALA A 311 15.41 -10.72 3.86
C ALA A 311 15.45 -12.22 3.51
N LYS A 312 15.22 -12.61 2.25
CA LYS A 312 14.98 -14.02 1.84
C LYS A 312 16.09 -15.00 2.19
N TYR A 313 17.32 -14.56 2.36
CA TYR A 313 18.48 -15.39 2.71
C TYR A 313 18.90 -15.25 4.16
N LEU A 314 18.34 -14.30 4.92
CA LEU A 314 18.66 -14.18 6.35
C LEU A 314 18.16 -15.43 7.08
N THR A 315 19.12 -16.13 7.71
CA THR A 315 18.85 -17.33 8.48
C THR A 315 18.46 -17.01 9.94
N ALA A 316 18.55 -17.97 10.85
CA ALA A 316 18.20 -17.76 12.25
C ALA A 316 19.04 -16.67 12.93
N PRO A 317 18.43 -15.76 13.73
CA PRO A 317 17.01 -15.68 14.06
C PRO A 317 16.16 -15.08 12.93
N VAL A 318 15.00 -15.67 12.66
CA VAL A 318 14.12 -15.23 11.57
C VAL A 318 13.54 -13.86 11.88
N ILE A 319 13.73 -12.91 10.95
CA ILE A 319 13.12 -11.58 11.04
C ILE A 319 11.66 -11.65 10.53
N THR A 320 10.73 -11.19 11.34
CA THR A 320 9.33 -11.01 10.92
C THR A 320 9.13 -9.59 10.44
N VAL A 321 8.55 -9.45 9.23
CA VAL A 321 8.22 -8.15 8.62
C VAL A 321 6.72 -8.13 8.33
N SER A 322 6.00 -7.16 8.88
CA SER A 322 4.54 -7.06 8.73
C SER A 322 4.05 -5.61 8.85
N ASP A 323 2.79 -5.38 8.54
CA ASP A 323 2.04 -4.17 8.87
C ASP A 323 1.46 -4.21 10.31
N ASN A 324 1.58 -5.34 10.99
CA ASN A 324 1.08 -5.58 12.35
C ASN A 324 2.14 -5.34 13.42
N ALA A 325 1.71 -4.83 14.58
CA ALA A 325 2.55 -4.46 15.71
C ALA A 325 3.38 -5.62 16.34
N GLY A 326 3.05 -6.87 16.05
CA GLY A 326 3.75 -8.06 16.56
C GLY A 326 4.97 -8.49 15.74
N ALA A 327 5.42 -7.73 14.75
CA ALA A 327 6.59 -8.04 13.93
C ALA A 327 7.85 -7.32 14.44
N HIS A 328 9.04 -7.82 14.08
CA HIS A 328 10.32 -7.15 14.38
C HIS A 328 10.49 -5.86 13.58
N ILE A 329 10.02 -5.86 12.32
CA ILE A 329 9.98 -4.69 11.45
C ILE A 329 8.51 -4.45 11.08
N VAL A 330 8.00 -3.28 11.42
CA VAL A 330 6.63 -2.86 11.11
C VAL A 330 6.68 -1.79 10.03
N VAL A 331 5.97 -2.02 8.91
CA VAL A 331 5.85 -1.07 7.81
C VAL A 331 4.39 -0.65 7.71
N THR A 332 4.10 0.63 7.94
CA THR A 332 2.72 1.08 8.06
C THR A 332 2.54 2.56 7.67
N THR A 333 1.32 3.06 7.72
CA THR A 333 1.04 4.48 7.46
C THR A 333 1.04 5.32 8.74
N LEU A 334 1.15 6.65 8.61
CA LEU A 334 1.17 7.58 9.73
C LEU A 334 0.00 7.37 10.71
N ARG A 335 -1.21 7.12 10.18
CA ARG A 335 -2.41 6.87 11.00
C ARG A 335 -2.30 5.58 11.83
N SER A 336 -1.71 4.54 11.28
CA SER A 336 -1.58 3.24 11.95
C SER A 336 -0.33 3.15 12.83
N ALA A 337 0.69 3.95 12.56
CA ALA A 337 1.92 4.02 13.33
C ALA A 337 1.68 4.38 14.82
N SER A 338 0.65 5.18 15.11
CA SER A 338 0.26 5.54 16.49
C SER A 338 -0.22 4.34 17.34
N LYS A 339 -0.61 3.23 16.68
CA LYS A 339 -1.05 1.99 17.34
C LYS A 339 0.09 1.02 17.63
N VAL A 340 1.29 1.25 17.08
CA VAL A 340 2.45 0.40 17.28
C VAL A 340 3.09 0.72 18.65
N PRO A 341 3.32 -0.30 19.51
CA PRO A 341 4.06 -0.08 20.75
C PRO A 341 5.46 0.45 20.44
N THR A 342 5.78 1.62 20.99
CA THR A 342 7.01 2.36 20.65
C THR A 342 8.15 2.12 21.61
N ASP A 343 7.94 1.35 22.68
CA ASP A 343 8.88 1.16 23.80
C ASP A 343 10.14 0.35 23.43
N THR A 344 10.12 -0.41 22.36
CA THR A 344 11.25 -1.24 21.89
C THR A 344 11.81 -0.83 20.54
N VAL A 345 11.19 0.16 19.87
CA VAL A 345 11.65 0.65 18.57
C VAL A 345 12.99 1.36 18.71
N GLN A 346 13.98 0.89 17.97
CA GLN A 346 15.34 1.44 17.89
C GLN A 346 15.59 2.19 16.59
N PHE A 347 14.87 1.83 15.53
CA PHE A 347 15.00 2.42 14.20
C PHE A 347 13.65 2.94 13.71
N LEU A 348 13.60 4.23 13.39
CA LEU A 348 12.42 4.87 12.80
C LEU A 348 12.77 5.39 11.40
N VAL A 349 12.09 4.90 10.39
CA VAL A 349 12.20 5.39 9.01
C VAL A 349 10.95 6.19 8.66
N LEU A 350 11.14 7.39 8.17
CA LEU A 350 10.09 8.24 7.59
C LEU A 350 10.41 8.37 6.09
N ASP A 351 9.76 7.56 5.25
CA ASP A 351 9.93 7.65 3.79
C ASP A 351 8.93 8.66 3.21
N GLU A 352 9.31 9.35 2.14
CA GLU A 352 8.63 10.53 1.59
C GLU A 352 8.26 11.52 2.73
N ALA A 353 9.28 11.87 3.55
CA ALA A 353 9.12 12.65 4.78
C ALA A 353 8.46 14.01 4.58
N ASP A 354 8.71 14.67 3.44
CA ASP A 354 8.02 15.90 3.03
C ASP A 354 6.51 15.70 2.96
N GLU A 355 6.05 14.58 2.45
CA GLU A 355 4.63 14.27 2.38
C GLU A 355 4.03 13.91 3.74
N LEU A 356 4.74 13.11 4.56
CA LEU A 356 4.30 12.78 5.92
C LEU A 356 4.10 14.03 6.77
N ILE A 357 5.03 14.99 6.67
CA ILE A 357 4.97 16.27 7.38
C ILE A 357 3.82 17.13 6.84
N ASN A 358 3.61 17.17 5.51
CA ASN A 358 2.51 17.90 4.88
C ASN A 358 1.13 17.31 5.24
N GLN A 359 1.02 16.00 5.40
CA GLN A 359 -0.24 15.35 5.81
C GLN A 359 -0.61 15.68 7.24
N ASP A 360 0.32 15.53 8.19
CA ASP A 360 0.13 15.84 9.59
C ASP A 360 1.48 16.00 10.32
N SER A 361 2.02 17.23 10.34
CA SER A 361 3.28 17.55 11.02
C SER A 361 3.23 17.25 12.51
N LYS A 362 2.06 17.46 13.16
CA LYS A 362 1.89 17.20 14.60
C LYS A 362 1.95 15.71 14.91
N ALA A 363 1.25 14.88 14.15
CA ALA A 363 1.28 13.43 14.31
C ALA A 363 2.68 12.86 14.05
N THR A 364 3.37 13.33 12.99
CA THR A 364 4.74 12.93 12.67
C THR A 364 5.70 13.27 13.81
N SER A 365 5.65 14.49 14.34
CA SER A 365 6.48 14.90 15.48
C SER A 365 6.12 14.15 16.76
N GLN A 366 4.85 13.82 16.98
CA GLN A 366 4.39 13.08 18.16
C GLN A 366 4.92 11.65 18.19
N ILE A 367 4.98 10.97 17.05
CA ILE A 367 5.57 9.61 16.94
C ILE A 367 7.03 9.66 17.38
N VAL A 368 7.84 10.57 16.85
CA VAL A 368 9.25 10.71 17.23
C VAL A 368 9.40 11.02 18.73
N ARG A 369 8.61 11.96 19.25
CA ARG A 369 8.66 12.32 20.68
C ARG A 369 8.27 11.15 21.58
N SER A 370 7.24 10.39 21.22
CA SER A 370 6.78 9.24 22.01
C SER A 370 7.85 8.15 22.12
N MET A 371 8.66 7.94 21.08
CA MET A 371 9.76 6.99 21.07
C MET A 371 10.96 7.50 21.88
N ARG A 372 11.25 8.79 21.82
CA ARG A 372 12.35 9.41 22.58
C ARG A 372 12.08 9.52 24.08
N SER A 373 10.85 9.83 24.49
CA SER A 373 10.49 10.05 25.90
C SER A 373 10.55 8.78 26.76
N ARG A 374 10.44 7.60 26.13
CA ARG A 374 10.43 6.30 26.82
C ARG A 374 11.81 5.63 26.94
N GLY A 375 12.87 6.30 26.51
CA GLY A 375 14.24 5.78 26.42
C GLY A 375 15.14 5.97 27.66
N SER A 376 14.60 6.23 28.89
CA SER A 376 15.42 6.56 30.07
C SER A 376 15.88 5.37 30.92
N GLY A 377 16.01 4.16 30.36
CA GLY A 377 16.56 2.97 31.04
C GLY A 377 17.97 2.64 30.56
N ALA A 378 18.86 2.20 31.45
CA ALA A 378 20.28 1.92 31.17
C ALA A 378 20.56 0.87 30.08
N ASP A 379 19.55 0.14 29.60
CA ASP A 379 19.67 -0.98 28.61
C ASP A 379 19.02 -0.63 27.23
N LYS A 380 18.59 0.61 26.99
CA LYS A 380 17.91 0.97 25.75
C LYS A 380 18.81 1.82 24.87
N GLY A 381 19.20 1.26 23.73
CA GLY A 381 19.96 1.94 22.69
C GLY A 381 19.26 3.24 22.23
N ARG A 382 20.04 4.17 21.69
CA ARG A 382 19.57 5.44 21.13
C ARG A 382 18.61 5.15 19.97
N LEU A 383 17.45 5.82 19.93
CA LEU A 383 16.59 5.83 18.74
C LEU A 383 17.34 6.49 17.57
N GLN A 384 17.47 5.76 16.48
CA GLN A 384 17.99 6.24 15.21
C GLN A 384 16.83 6.63 14.29
N VAL A 385 16.85 7.85 13.75
CA VAL A 385 15.80 8.38 12.88
C VAL A 385 16.35 8.59 11.47
N LEU A 386 15.67 8.01 10.48
CA LEU A 386 16.02 8.04 9.07
C LEU A 386 14.93 8.75 8.30
N LEU A 387 15.26 9.91 7.71
CA LEU A 387 14.37 10.70 6.88
C LEU A 387 14.76 10.53 5.41
N PHE A 388 13.86 10.03 4.59
CA PHE A 388 14.04 9.94 3.16
C PHE A 388 13.00 10.80 2.44
N SER A 389 13.42 11.62 1.51
CA SER A 389 12.55 12.50 0.73
C SER A 389 13.12 12.74 -0.66
N ALA A 390 12.27 13.11 -1.60
CA ALA A 390 12.72 13.65 -2.89
C ALA A 390 13.06 15.15 -2.80
N THR A 391 12.66 15.84 -1.72
CA THR A 391 12.69 17.31 -1.60
C THR A 391 13.09 17.78 -0.20
N LEU A 392 14.35 17.51 0.20
CA LEU A 392 14.87 17.93 1.51
C LEU A 392 14.91 19.45 1.73
N HIS A 393 15.11 20.21 0.65
CA HIS A 393 15.18 21.69 0.72
C HIS A 393 13.80 22.37 0.76
N SER A 394 12.71 21.62 0.87
CA SER A 394 11.43 22.27 1.11
C SER A 394 11.42 22.92 2.50
N PRO A 395 10.91 24.15 2.67
CA PRO A 395 10.83 24.81 3.96
C PRO A 395 10.17 23.94 5.04
N VAL A 396 9.17 23.16 4.62
CA VAL A 396 8.45 22.23 5.47
C VAL A 396 9.36 21.16 6.06
N VAL A 397 10.29 20.61 5.27
CA VAL A 397 11.24 19.61 5.78
C VAL A 397 12.31 20.25 6.62
N THR A 398 12.97 21.32 6.14
CA THR A 398 14.06 21.98 6.87
C THR A 398 13.66 22.48 8.25
N GLU A 399 12.48 23.06 8.39
CA GLU A 399 11.96 23.53 9.68
C GLU A 399 11.65 22.41 10.68
N ASN A 400 11.35 21.21 10.19
CA ASN A 400 10.98 20.07 11.02
C ASN A 400 12.14 19.10 11.28
N VAL A 401 13.17 19.04 10.43
CA VAL A 401 14.28 18.07 10.56
C VAL A 401 14.97 18.16 11.92
N GLU A 402 15.28 19.38 12.40
CA GLU A 402 15.93 19.57 13.69
C GLU A 402 15.11 19.04 14.88
N GLN A 403 13.77 19.07 14.76
CA GLN A 403 12.89 18.51 15.77
C GLN A 403 12.78 16.98 15.66
N LEU A 404 12.90 16.43 14.46
CA LEU A 404 12.71 15.01 14.16
C LEU A 404 14.01 14.21 14.31
N THR A 405 15.19 14.80 14.12
CA THR A 405 16.50 14.13 14.16
C THR A 405 17.42 14.70 15.23
N ARG A 406 18.55 14.03 15.45
CA ARG A 406 19.64 14.51 16.30
C ARG A 406 20.94 14.48 15.52
N GLU A 407 21.47 15.64 15.14
CA GLU A 407 22.73 15.75 14.39
C GLU A 407 22.73 14.83 13.15
N ALA A 408 21.66 14.88 12.37
CA ALA A 408 21.51 14.02 11.20
C ALA A 408 22.63 14.27 10.19
N GLN A 409 23.16 13.19 9.64
CA GLN A 409 23.99 13.29 8.45
C GLN A 409 23.10 13.62 7.25
N TRP A 410 23.40 14.76 6.63
CA TRP A 410 22.70 15.18 5.42
C TRP A 410 23.37 14.56 4.21
N ILE A 411 22.58 13.86 3.40
CA ILE A 411 22.98 13.24 2.14
C ILE A 411 22.13 13.85 1.05
N ASP A 412 22.68 14.78 0.32
CA ASP A 412 21.99 15.47 -0.76
C ASP A 412 22.71 15.24 -2.09
N LEU A 413 22.19 14.30 -2.86
CA LEU A 413 22.74 13.95 -4.16
C LEU A 413 22.24 14.84 -5.30
N LYS A 414 21.29 15.73 -5.00
CA LYS A 414 20.65 16.57 -6.02
C LYS A 414 21.14 18.02 -6.03
N GLY A 415 21.67 18.50 -4.89
CA GLY A 415 21.82 19.94 -4.72
C GLY A 415 20.45 20.64 -4.74
N HIS A 416 20.25 21.60 -5.65
CA HIS A 416 18.95 22.23 -5.81
C HIS A 416 17.94 21.30 -6.53
N PRO A 417 16.67 21.22 -6.06
CA PRO A 417 15.65 20.42 -6.72
C PRO A 417 15.42 20.93 -8.14
N GLN A 418 15.67 20.07 -9.12
CA GLN A 418 15.60 20.40 -10.53
C GLN A 418 14.89 19.30 -11.32
N ILE A 419 14.36 19.67 -12.50
CA ILE A 419 13.81 18.72 -13.45
C ILE A 419 14.96 17.91 -14.06
N ALA A 420 14.84 16.59 -14.08
CA ALA A 420 15.86 15.70 -14.61
C ALA A 420 16.16 15.99 -16.09
N ASP A 421 17.43 15.85 -16.48
CA ASP A 421 17.88 16.12 -17.88
C ASP A 421 17.24 15.18 -18.90
N THR A 422 16.76 14.03 -18.47
CA THR A 422 16.05 13.05 -19.29
C THR A 422 14.60 13.43 -19.57
N VAL A 423 14.06 14.50 -18.95
CA VAL A 423 12.66 14.89 -19.10
C VAL A 423 12.53 16.23 -19.78
N ASP A 424 11.82 16.24 -20.90
CA ASP A 424 11.42 17.46 -21.58
C ASP A 424 10.03 17.88 -21.09
N VAL A 425 9.90 19.16 -20.72
CA VAL A 425 8.65 19.73 -20.24
C VAL A 425 8.13 20.76 -21.23
N CYS A 426 6.87 20.64 -21.61
CA CYS A 426 6.17 21.62 -22.44
C CYS A 426 4.89 22.09 -21.75
N ALA A 427 4.49 23.33 -22.03
CA ALA A 427 3.26 23.91 -21.51
C ALA A 427 2.35 24.42 -22.64
N VAL A 428 1.05 24.15 -22.50
CA VAL A 428 -0.02 24.75 -23.29
C VAL A 428 -0.81 25.66 -22.39
N GLN A 429 -1.02 26.91 -22.77
CA GLN A 429 -1.84 27.86 -22.02
C GLN A 429 -3.20 28.02 -22.70
N LEU A 430 -4.28 27.78 -21.97
CA LEU A 430 -5.65 27.91 -22.46
C LEU A 430 -6.33 29.14 -21.83
N ASN A 431 -6.78 30.06 -22.68
CA ASN A 431 -7.57 31.21 -22.27
C ASN A 431 -9.07 30.88 -22.43
N PRO A 432 -9.92 31.02 -21.38
CA PRO A 432 -11.34 30.76 -21.47
C PRO A 432 -12.08 31.65 -22.46
N ASP A 433 -11.55 32.84 -22.82
CA ASP A 433 -12.15 33.78 -23.74
C ASP A 433 -11.75 33.53 -25.20
N CYS A 434 -10.81 32.64 -25.46
CA CYS A 434 -10.39 32.26 -26.81
C CYS A 434 -11.17 31.05 -27.34
N THR A 435 -11.20 30.92 -28.67
CA THR A 435 -11.72 29.75 -29.37
C THR A 435 -10.58 29.01 -30.05
N TYR A 436 -10.58 27.68 -29.97
CA TYR A 436 -9.53 26.82 -30.50
C TYR A 436 -10.07 25.84 -31.55
N ASP A 437 -9.26 25.51 -32.55
CA ASP A 437 -9.67 24.61 -33.65
C ASP A 437 -10.06 23.21 -33.18
N PHE A 438 -9.41 22.70 -32.13
CA PHE A 438 -9.73 21.39 -31.56
C PHE A 438 -11.11 21.32 -30.92
N GLU A 439 -11.73 22.44 -30.56
CA GLU A 439 -13.05 22.43 -29.90
C GLU A 439 -14.17 21.86 -30.77
N ARG A 440 -14.08 22.11 -32.06
CA ARG A 440 -15.08 21.59 -33.03
C ARG A 440 -14.80 20.14 -33.40
N GLN A 441 -13.62 19.65 -33.15
CA GLN A 441 -13.20 18.28 -33.49
C GLN A 441 -13.65 17.24 -32.48
N TYR A 442 -13.88 17.65 -31.22
CA TYR A 442 -14.20 16.75 -30.13
C TYR A 442 -15.51 17.15 -29.43
N PRO A 443 -16.34 16.15 -29.01
CA PRO A 443 -17.57 16.41 -28.29
C PRO A 443 -17.33 17.10 -26.96
N GLU A 444 -18.37 17.61 -26.34
CA GLU A 444 -18.30 18.22 -25.02
C GLU A 444 -18.02 17.14 -23.96
N PRO A 445 -17.01 17.34 -23.07
CA PRO A 445 -16.80 16.45 -21.94
C PRO A 445 -17.92 16.60 -20.90
N PRO A 446 -18.20 15.54 -20.10
CA PRO A 446 -19.16 15.64 -19.01
C PRO A 446 -18.65 16.62 -17.95
N LEU A 447 -19.57 17.37 -17.37
CA LEU A 447 -19.32 18.33 -16.30
C LEU A 447 -20.08 17.96 -15.02
N ASP A 448 -20.29 16.68 -14.80
CA ASP A 448 -21.05 16.19 -13.65
C ASP A 448 -20.47 16.71 -12.34
N GLY A 449 -21.32 17.28 -11.51
CA GLY A 449 -20.94 17.86 -10.22
C GLY A 449 -20.21 19.21 -10.29
N LEU A 450 -20.15 19.87 -11.47
CA LEU A 450 -19.46 21.13 -11.70
C LEU A 450 -20.41 22.27 -12.16
N GLU A 451 -21.71 22.09 -12.04
CA GLU A 451 -22.74 23.03 -12.51
C GLU A 451 -22.70 24.39 -11.81
N HIS A 452 -22.12 24.43 -10.61
CA HIS A 452 -22.00 25.61 -9.75
C HIS A 452 -20.79 26.51 -10.08
N LEU A 453 -19.90 26.09 -10.97
CA LEU A 453 -18.74 26.88 -11.34
C LEU A 453 -19.14 28.11 -12.18
N ASP A 454 -18.35 29.19 -12.05
CA ASP A 454 -18.46 30.35 -12.92
C ASP A 454 -18.15 29.99 -14.40
N ARG A 455 -18.53 30.89 -15.31
CA ARG A 455 -18.45 30.66 -16.76
C ARG A 455 -17.01 30.36 -17.21
N ALA A 456 -16.01 31.11 -16.70
CA ALA A 456 -14.61 30.94 -17.10
C ALA A 456 -14.05 29.61 -16.60
N SER A 457 -14.25 29.27 -15.32
CA SER A 457 -13.83 27.99 -14.74
C SER A 457 -14.48 26.79 -15.43
N ARG A 458 -15.80 26.87 -15.74
CA ARG A 458 -16.51 25.83 -16.49
C ARG A 458 -15.92 25.67 -17.90
N ARG A 459 -15.63 26.78 -18.57
CA ARG A 459 -15.03 26.79 -19.91
C ARG A 459 -13.66 26.09 -19.91
N ILE A 460 -12.80 26.40 -18.93
CA ILE A 460 -11.49 25.74 -18.78
C ILE A 460 -11.66 24.24 -18.55
N LYS A 461 -12.61 23.81 -17.74
CA LYS A 461 -12.91 22.38 -17.49
C LYS A 461 -13.36 21.63 -18.76
N THR A 462 -13.92 22.31 -19.76
CA THR A 462 -14.23 21.70 -21.06
C THR A 462 -13.06 21.74 -22.02
N LEU A 463 -12.28 22.83 -22.02
CA LEU A 463 -11.14 23.00 -22.93
C LEU A 463 -9.99 22.04 -22.64
N LYS A 464 -9.62 21.84 -21.38
CA LYS A 464 -8.47 20.99 -20.98
C LYS A 464 -8.58 19.55 -21.48
N PRO A 465 -9.72 18.82 -21.30
CA PRO A 465 -9.86 17.46 -21.84
C PRO A 465 -9.81 17.40 -23.37
N LYS A 466 -10.43 18.37 -24.06
CA LYS A 466 -10.39 18.44 -25.54
C LYS A 466 -8.96 18.70 -26.05
N CYS A 467 -8.23 19.64 -25.44
CA CYS A 467 -6.84 19.90 -25.74
C CYS A 467 -5.96 18.66 -25.50
N LEU A 468 -6.16 17.96 -24.38
CA LEU A 468 -5.47 16.70 -24.09
C LEU A 468 -5.66 15.70 -25.23
N VAL A 469 -6.89 15.44 -25.63
CA VAL A 469 -7.18 14.44 -26.69
C VAL A 469 -6.56 14.86 -28.01
N ALA A 470 -6.63 16.15 -28.34
CA ALA A 470 -6.00 16.70 -29.54
C ALA A 470 -4.46 16.51 -29.54
N LEU A 471 -3.82 16.69 -28.37
CA LEU A 471 -2.39 16.42 -28.20
C LEU A 471 -2.08 14.92 -28.30
N LEU A 472 -2.87 14.05 -27.67
CA LEU A 472 -2.68 12.60 -27.77
C LEU A 472 -2.79 12.10 -29.22
N ASP A 473 -3.71 12.67 -30.00
CA ASP A 473 -3.88 12.35 -31.42
C ASP A 473 -2.73 12.86 -32.26
N LYS A 474 -2.35 14.11 -32.07
CA LYS A 474 -1.32 14.77 -32.88
C LYS A 474 0.06 14.23 -32.63
N LEU A 475 0.38 13.88 -31.38
CA LEU A 475 1.65 13.30 -30.98
C LEU A 475 1.65 11.77 -31.06
N ASN A 476 0.55 11.14 -31.45
CA ASN A 476 0.39 9.69 -31.51
C ASN A 476 0.87 8.96 -30.26
N VAL A 477 0.50 9.48 -29.08
CA VAL A 477 0.94 8.95 -27.78
C VAL A 477 0.41 7.52 -27.59
N ALA A 478 1.31 6.56 -27.37
CA ALA A 478 0.95 5.15 -27.22
C ALA A 478 0.40 4.84 -25.80
N SER A 479 1.04 5.35 -24.77
CA SER A 479 0.65 5.15 -23.36
C SER A 479 1.22 6.24 -22.47
N GLY A 480 0.63 6.47 -21.30
CA GLY A 480 1.14 7.47 -20.37
C GLY A 480 0.29 7.66 -19.14
N LEU A 481 0.77 8.57 -18.28
CA LEU A 481 0.06 9.03 -17.08
C LEU A 481 -0.68 10.33 -17.36
N ILE A 482 -1.87 10.49 -16.80
CA ILE A 482 -2.64 11.73 -16.89
C ILE A 482 -3.00 12.19 -15.46
N PHE A 483 -2.44 13.31 -15.06
CA PHE A 483 -2.67 13.90 -13.74
C PHE A 483 -3.84 14.86 -13.75
N CYS A 484 -4.79 14.63 -12.85
CA CYS A 484 -5.93 15.50 -12.58
C CYS A 484 -5.85 16.06 -11.16
N ARG A 485 -6.51 17.22 -10.92
CA ARG A 485 -6.51 17.88 -9.61
C ARG A 485 -7.37 17.13 -8.58
N THR A 486 -8.53 16.68 -8.96
CA THR A 486 -9.52 16.04 -8.07
C THR A 486 -9.94 14.67 -8.57
N ASN A 487 -10.49 13.84 -7.67
CA ASN A 487 -11.09 12.56 -8.07
C ASN A 487 -12.26 12.73 -9.05
N LEU A 488 -13.02 13.84 -8.92
CA LEU A 488 -14.12 14.15 -9.83
C LEU A 488 -13.60 14.48 -11.24
N ASP A 489 -12.48 15.19 -11.35
CA ASP A 489 -11.83 15.44 -12.65
C ASP A 489 -11.34 14.11 -13.28
N CYS A 490 -10.86 13.16 -12.47
CA CYS A 490 -10.49 11.83 -12.96
C CYS A 490 -11.72 11.05 -13.49
N ASP A 491 -12.83 11.06 -12.74
CA ASP A 491 -14.08 10.39 -13.11
C ASP A 491 -14.62 10.96 -14.44
N ASN A 492 -14.72 12.29 -14.55
CA ASN A 492 -15.19 12.99 -15.74
C ASN A 492 -14.29 12.72 -16.95
N LEU A 493 -12.96 12.76 -16.76
CA LEU A 493 -12.02 12.48 -17.86
C LEU A 493 -12.10 11.02 -18.33
N CYS A 494 -12.16 10.04 -17.44
CA CYS A 494 -12.30 8.63 -17.81
C CYS A 494 -13.61 8.39 -18.58
N THR A 495 -14.72 9.00 -18.12
CA THR A 495 -16.01 8.93 -18.83
C THR A 495 -15.91 9.56 -20.21
N TYR A 496 -15.25 10.70 -20.34
CA TYR A 496 -15.03 11.36 -21.63
C TYR A 496 -14.21 10.50 -22.60
N LEU A 497 -13.09 9.94 -22.15
CA LEU A 497 -12.25 9.08 -22.98
C LEU A 497 -12.96 7.79 -23.41
N ALA A 498 -13.78 7.21 -22.51
CA ALA A 498 -14.61 6.05 -22.83
C ALA A 498 -15.69 6.39 -23.90
N HIS A 499 -16.32 7.57 -23.79
CA HIS A 499 -17.29 8.04 -24.79
C HIS A 499 -16.63 8.24 -26.16
N LEU A 500 -15.43 8.81 -26.22
CA LEU A 500 -14.68 8.97 -27.46
C LEU A 500 -14.34 7.62 -28.12
N ASN A 501 -14.01 6.60 -27.33
CA ASN A 501 -13.77 5.24 -27.86
C ASN A 501 -15.05 4.66 -28.49
N SER A 502 -16.22 4.87 -27.87
CA SER A 502 -17.49 4.33 -28.38
C SER A 502 -18.00 5.04 -29.64
N THR A 503 -17.72 6.34 -29.79
CA THR A 503 -18.25 7.16 -30.90
C THR A 503 -17.35 7.20 -32.13
N ARG A 504 -16.04 6.99 -31.98
CA ARG A 504 -15.05 7.09 -33.08
C ARG A 504 -14.48 5.76 -33.54
N SER A 505 -14.90 4.66 -32.96
CA SER A 505 -14.30 3.35 -33.21
C SER A 505 -14.98 2.62 -34.37
N ASN A 506 -14.53 2.89 -35.62
CA ASN A 506 -14.63 1.93 -36.72
C ASN A 506 -13.42 0.98 -36.76
N THR A 507 -12.53 1.02 -35.75
CA THR A 507 -11.33 0.21 -35.64
C THR A 507 -11.33 -0.54 -34.31
N LEU A 508 -10.91 -1.79 -34.32
CA LEU A 508 -10.76 -2.68 -33.14
C LEU A 508 -9.78 -2.16 -32.07
N VAL A 509 -9.25 -0.95 -32.21
CA VAL A 509 -8.24 -0.38 -31.31
C VAL A 509 -8.87 0.70 -30.44
N ASN A 510 -8.99 0.44 -29.13
CA ASN A 510 -9.41 1.41 -28.11
C ASN A 510 -8.33 2.49 -27.92
N ARG A 511 -8.32 3.50 -28.81
CA ARG A 511 -7.28 4.55 -28.88
C ARG A 511 -7.12 5.35 -27.60
N TYR A 512 -8.21 5.58 -26.86
CA TYR A 512 -8.26 6.34 -25.62
C TYR A 512 -8.58 5.46 -24.42
N SER A 513 -8.23 4.14 -24.46
CA SER A 513 -8.48 3.28 -23.32
C SER A 513 -7.77 3.79 -22.07
N ALA A 514 -8.55 4.08 -21.04
CA ALA A 514 -8.04 4.65 -19.80
C ALA A 514 -8.68 3.99 -18.59
N THR A 515 -7.91 3.89 -17.52
CA THR A 515 -8.40 3.51 -16.20
C THR A 515 -7.97 4.55 -15.18
N GLN A 516 -8.65 4.60 -14.04
CA GLN A 516 -8.33 5.57 -13.02
C GLN A 516 -7.67 4.93 -11.78
N LEU A 517 -6.81 5.73 -11.15
CA LEU A 517 -6.28 5.46 -9.83
C LEU A 517 -6.72 6.61 -8.91
N GLY A 518 -7.91 6.50 -8.32
CA GLY A 518 -8.52 7.54 -7.49
C GLY A 518 -8.70 7.12 -6.04
N GLY A 519 -8.70 8.10 -5.12
CA GLY A 519 -8.85 7.85 -3.68
C GLY A 519 -10.23 7.33 -3.24
N LYS A 520 -11.24 7.39 -4.13
CA LYS A 520 -12.59 6.85 -3.88
C LYS A 520 -12.73 5.36 -4.21
N LEU A 521 -11.80 4.81 -4.99
CA LEU A 521 -11.83 3.40 -5.34
C LEU A 521 -11.46 2.56 -4.13
N ASP A 522 -12.12 1.40 -3.98
CA ASP A 522 -11.69 0.40 -3.03
C ASP A 522 -10.30 -0.17 -3.41
N GLN A 523 -9.63 -0.73 -2.43
CA GLN A 523 -8.26 -1.19 -2.57
C GLN A 523 -8.09 -2.28 -3.64
N TYR A 524 -9.08 -3.16 -3.78
CA TYR A 524 -9.06 -4.21 -4.80
C TYR A 524 -9.12 -3.63 -6.22
N ARG A 525 -10.03 -2.68 -6.47
CA ARG A 525 -10.15 -1.98 -7.75
C ARG A 525 -8.90 -1.17 -8.09
N ARG A 526 -8.31 -0.49 -7.11
CA ARG A 526 -7.07 0.26 -7.30
C ARG A 526 -5.93 -0.66 -7.74
N LYS A 527 -5.75 -1.79 -7.05
CA LYS A 527 -4.73 -2.79 -7.41
C LYS A 527 -4.97 -3.36 -8.80
N ARG A 528 -6.21 -3.75 -9.08
CA ARG A 528 -6.59 -4.29 -10.40
C ARG A 528 -6.36 -3.28 -11.53
N ASN A 529 -6.81 -2.03 -11.38
CA ASN A 529 -6.64 -1.00 -12.39
C ASN A 529 -5.15 -0.74 -12.68
N LEU A 530 -4.32 -0.77 -11.64
CA LEU A 530 -2.88 -0.63 -11.77
C LEU A 530 -2.24 -1.83 -12.50
N GLU A 531 -2.63 -3.04 -12.15
CA GLU A 531 -2.17 -4.27 -12.83
C GLU A 531 -2.61 -4.29 -14.29
N ASP A 532 -3.87 -3.96 -14.56
CA ASP A 532 -4.42 -3.88 -15.90
C ASP A 532 -3.69 -2.82 -16.77
N PHE A 533 -3.31 -1.68 -16.17
CA PHE A 533 -2.48 -0.69 -16.84
C PHE A 533 -1.05 -1.20 -17.09
N LYS A 534 -0.38 -1.79 -16.10
CA LYS A 534 0.96 -2.38 -16.25
C LYS A 534 0.99 -3.50 -17.31
N ASN A 535 -0.10 -4.25 -17.41
CA ASN A 535 -0.27 -5.31 -18.43
C ASN A 535 -0.67 -4.76 -19.81
N GLY A 536 -0.78 -3.44 -20.00
CA GLY A 536 -1.13 -2.81 -21.27
C GLY A 536 -2.57 -2.98 -21.72
N ILE A 537 -3.49 -3.39 -20.82
CA ILE A 537 -4.95 -3.44 -21.08
C ILE A 537 -5.50 -2.04 -21.30
N TYR A 538 -5.00 -1.09 -20.52
CA TYR A 538 -5.28 0.34 -20.68
C TYR A 538 -4.05 1.10 -21.13
N ARG A 539 -4.22 2.06 -22.03
CA ARG A 539 -3.14 2.92 -22.55
C ARG A 539 -2.82 4.05 -21.59
N PHE A 540 -3.83 4.56 -20.89
CA PHE A 540 -3.67 5.71 -20.01
C PHE A 540 -4.13 5.39 -18.59
N LEU A 541 -3.33 5.84 -17.63
CA LEU A 541 -3.71 5.84 -16.22
C LEU A 541 -3.99 7.26 -15.75
N VAL A 542 -5.25 7.53 -15.42
CA VAL A 542 -5.71 8.81 -14.92
C VAL A 542 -5.65 8.81 -13.40
N CYS A 543 -4.95 9.78 -12.79
CA CYS A 543 -4.72 9.78 -11.36
C CYS A 543 -4.64 11.19 -10.76
N THR A 544 -4.80 11.28 -9.44
CA THR A 544 -4.44 12.46 -8.64
C THR A 544 -3.06 12.28 -8.02
N ASP A 545 -2.45 13.36 -7.51
CA ASP A 545 -1.14 13.30 -6.85
C ASP A 545 -1.08 12.27 -5.73
N VAL A 546 -2.09 12.27 -4.85
CA VAL A 546 -2.18 11.33 -3.71
C VAL A 546 -2.23 9.89 -4.19
N ALA A 547 -2.95 9.63 -5.28
CA ALA A 547 -3.10 8.28 -5.81
C ALA A 547 -1.88 7.79 -6.59
N ALA A 548 -1.13 8.71 -7.21
CA ALA A 548 0.06 8.39 -8.00
C ALA A 548 1.32 8.20 -7.13
N ARG A 549 1.31 8.73 -5.91
CA ARG A 549 2.44 8.56 -4.98
C ARG A 549 2.55 7.10 -4.55
N GLY A 550 3.78 6.62 -4.50
CA GLY A 550 4.07 5.27 -4.07
C GLY A 550 3.66 4.16 -5.01
N VAL A 551 3.16 4.51 -6.17
CA VAL A 551 2.89 3.51 -7.18
C VAL A 551 4.17 3.27 -7.97
N ASP A 552 4.59 2.01 -8.05
CA ASP A 552 5.71 1.58 -8.89
C ASP A 552 5.32 1.67 -10.37
N ILE A 553 5.26 2.90 -10.85
CA ILE A 553 5.16 3.26 -12.26
C ILE A 553 6.29 4.24 -12.51
N ALA A 554 7.32 3.77 -13.15
CA ALA A 554 8.51 4.54 -13.45
C ALA A 554 8.90 4.38 -14.92
N GLY A 555 9.62 5.35 -15.45
CA GLY A 555 10.14 5.28 -16.82
C GLY A 555 9.06 5.39 -17.90
N MET A 556 7.92 6.02 -17.60
CA MET A 556 6.89 6.26 -18.61
C MET A 556 7.43 7.22 -19.69
N PRO A 557 7.09 6.99 -20.96
CA PRO A 557 7.52 7.89 -22.04
C PRO A 557 6.78 9.23 -22.01
N PHE A 558 5.59 9.29 -21.42
CA PHE A 558 4.71 10.43 -21.48
C PHE A 558 3.92 10.65 -20.20
N CYS A 559 3.80 11.90 -19.78
CA CYS A 559 2.76 12.30 -18.85
C CYS A 559 2.08 13.62 -19.29
N ALA A 560 0.79 13.72 -19.04
CA ALA A 560 0.03 14.95 -19.17
C ALA A 560 -0.50 15.42 -17.82
N MET A 561 -0.50 16.73 -17.61
CA MET A 561 -1.00 17.36 -16.40
C MET A 561 -2.12 18.33 -16.78
N LEU A 562 -3.37 18.02 -16.39
CA LEU A 562 -4.52 18.88 -16.62
C LEU A 562 -4.62 20.05 -15.64
N ASN A 563 -3.62 20.20 -14.79
CA ASN A 563 -3.48 21.32 -13.87
C ASN A 563 -2.02 21.50 -13.46
N VAL A 564 -1.63 22.72 -13.17
CA VAL A 564 -0.37 23.01 -12.49
C VAL A 564 -0.54 22.74 -10.99
N SER A 565 0.45 22.10 -10.37
CA SER A 565 0.44 21.87 -8.91
C SER A 565 0.68 23.18 -8.16
N GLU A 566 -0.03 23.38 -7.04
CA GLU A 566 0.17 24.55 -6.15
C GLU A 566 1.60 24.56 -5.57
N CYS A 567 2.16 23.38 -5.35
CA CYS A 567 3.51 23.21 -4.84
C CYS A 567 4.43 22.71 -5.95
N LYS A 568 5.53 23.43 -6.21
CA LYS A 568 6.53 23.07 -7.21
C LYS A 568 7.16 21.68 -6.96
N PHE A 569 7.24 21.23 -5.71
CA PHE A 569 7.78 19.91 -5.38
C PHE A 569 6.82 18.77 -5.79
N GLN A 570 5.49 19.00 -5.71
CA GLN A 570 4.52 18.05 -6.27
C GLN A 570 4.67 17.93 -7.79
N PHE A 571 4.98 19.04 -8.44
CA PHE A 571 5.31 19.03 -9.88
C PHE A 571 6.50 18.11 -10.18
N LEU A 572 7.58 18.21 -9.40
CA LEU A 572 8.75 17.31 -9.54
C LEU A 572 8.38 15.84 -9.35
N HIS A 573 7.50 15.53 -8.39
CA HIS A 573 7.02 14.16 -8.18
C HIS A 573 6.21 13.62 -9.35
N ARG A 574 5.42 14.46 -10.05
CA ARG A 574 4.72 14.07 -11.28
C ARG A 574 5.69 13.83 -12.42
N VAL A 575 6.58 14.78 -12.66
CA VAL A 575 7.59 14.72 -13.71
C VAL A 575 8.57 13.56 -13.49
N GLY A 576 8.91 13.26 -12.24
CA GLY A 576 9.76 12.13 -11.87
C GLY A 576 9.16 10.75 -12.17
N ARG A 577 7.95 10.65 -12.72
CA ARG A 577 7.36 9.39 -13.25
C ARG A 577 7.78 9.13 -14.69
N VAL A 578 8.35 10.13 -15.37
CA VAL A 578 8.72 10.13 -16.77
C VAL A 578 10.24 10.15 -16.88
N GLY A 579 10.80 9.54 -17.90
CA GLY A 579 12.22 9.63 -18.24
C GLY A 579 13.15 9.08 -17.15
N ARG A 580 13.37 7.76 -17.10
CA ARG A 580 14.30 7.11 -16.17
C ARG A 580 15.30 6.23 -16.88
N SER A 581 16.44 5.94 -16.21
CA SER A 581 17.44 4.97 -16.69
C SER A 581 17.91 5.22 -18.11
N GLN A 582 18.25 6.49 -18.44
CA GLN A 582 18.70 6.95 -19.77
C GLN A 582 17.57 7.09 -20.83
N ALA A 583 16.34 6.70 -20.56
CA ALA A 583 15.23 6.94 -21.48
C ALA A 583 14.68 8.35 -21.31
N ARG A 584 14.52 9.08 -22.43
CA ARG A 584 13.88 10.39 -22.44
C ARG A 584 12.37 10.29 -22.29
N GLY A 585 11.78 11.25 -21.59
CA GLY A 585 10.34 11.35 -21.40
C GLY A 585 9.81 12.76 -21.66
N LEU A 586 8.54 12.84 -22.06
CA LEU A 586 7.85 14.09 -22.32
C LEU A 586 6.76 14.34 -21.29
N ALA A 587 6.80 15.49 -20.62
CA ALA A 587 5.76 15.96 -19.72
C ALA A 587 5.05 17.18 -20.34
N ILE A 588 3.74 17.12 -20.50
CA ILE A 588 2.94 18.24 -21.02
C ILE A 588 2.02 18.77 -19.92
N VAL A 589 2.06 20.07 -19.71
CA VAL A 589 1.19 20.80 -18.78
C VAL A 589 0.14 21.57 -19.58
N ILE A 590 -1.14 21.36 -19.27
CA ILE A 590 -2.25 22.11 -19.85
C ILE A 590 -2.75 23.08 -18.77
N ALA A 591 -2.23 24.30 -18.82
CA ALA A 591 -2.49 25.34 -17.83
C ALA A 591 -3.63 26.27 -18.25
N SER A 592 -4.36 26.79 -17.26
CA SER A 592 -5.30 27.89 -17.47
C SER A 592 -4.57 29.24 -17.48
N ALA A 593 -4.85 30.08 -18.46
CA ALA A 593 -4.37 31.45 -18.52
C ALA A 593 -5.18 32.42 -17.62
N ALA A 594 -6.28 31.97 -17.06
CA ALA A 594 -7.10 32.71 -16.11
C ALA A 594 -7.25 31.96 -14.79
N PRO A 595 -7.43 32.66 -13.65
CA PRO A 595 -7.72 32.02 -12.39
C PRO A 595 -8.92 31.09 -12.47
N GLU A 596 -8.80 29.87 -11.97
CA GLU A 596 -9.82 28.82 -11.98
C GLU A 596 -10.41 28.63 -10.59
N ARG A 597 -11.74 28.66 -10.47
CA ARG A 597 -12.44 28.34 -9.23
C ARG A 597 -12.62 26.82 -9.15
N VAL A 598 -12.11 26.21 -8.09
CA VAL A 598 -12.17 24.76 -7.84
C VAL A 598 -12.92 24.47 -6.56
N TRP A 599 -13.82 23.51 -6.61
CA TRP A 599 -14.65 23.13 -5.47
C TRP A 599 -14.02 21.93 -4.74
N TYR A 600 -13.79 22.07 -3.42
CA TYR A 600 -13.13 21.05 -2.58
C TYR A 600 -14.02 20.41 -1.53
N HIS A 601 -15.21 20.93 -1.27
CA HIS A 601 -16.13 20.43 -0.23
C HIS A 601 -15.43 20.23 1.13
N THR A 602 -15.08 21.31 1.79
CA THR A 602 -14.40 21.32 3.10
C THR A 602 -15.35 21.43 4.30
N CYS A 603 -16.64 21.74 4.09
CA CYS A 603 -17.60 21.87 5.18
C CYS A 603 -17.83 20.52 5.87
N THR A 604 -17.56 20.48 7.18
CA THR A 604 -17.97 19.39 8.06
C THR A 604 -19.48 19.47 8.23
N GLY A 605 -20.22 18.72 7.42
CA GLY A 605 -21.68 18.77 7.30
C GLY A 605 -22.46 18.89 8.62
N ARG A 606 -22.58 20.09 9.15
CA ARG A 606 -23.72 20.50 9.95
C ARG A 606 -24.81 20.94 8.96
N ALA A 607 -25.41 19.98 8.29
CA ALA A 607 -26.74 20.16 7.77
C ALA A 607 -27.62 20.48 8.98
N GLN A 608 -28.34 21.60 8.94
CA GLN A 608 -29.39 21.88 9.89
C GLN A 608 -30.32 20.65 9.95
N GLY A 609 -30.28 19.91 11.09
CA GLY A 609 -31.20 18.82 11.41
C GLY A 609 -30.78 17.43 10.92
N GLY A 610 -29.97 16.71 11.70
CA GLY A 610 -29.80 15.26 11.55
C GLY A 610 -28.39 14.74 11.76
N GLY A 611 -28.24 13.75 12.62
CA GLY A 611 -27.02 13.18 13.20
C GLY A 611 -25.92 12.70 12.22
N PRO A 612 -24.81 12.14 12.76
CA PRO A 612 -23.54 11.97 12.07
C PRO A 612 -23.49 10.74 11.15
N LYS A 613 -24.34 10.65 10.15
CA LYS A 613 -24.32 9.55 9.15
C LYS A 613 -24.44 10.10 7.74
N SER A 614 -23.33 10.11 7.05
CA SER A 614 -23.02 10.09 5.62
C SER A 614 -22.17 11.27 5.13
N ARG A 615 -20.86 11.15 5.31
CA ARG A 615 -19.87 12.02 4.65
C ARG A 615 -19.94 12.01 3.11
N PHE A 616 -20.60 11.03 2.50
CA PHE A 616 -20.64 10.84 1.04
C PHE A 616 -21.95 11.33 0.36
N LYS A 617 -23.06 11.42 1.10
CA LYS A 617 -24.29 12.00 0.53
C LYS A 617 -24.35 13.53 0.65
N ALA A 618 -23.55 14.13 1.54
CA ALA A 618 -23.52 15.58 1.74
C ALA A 618 -22.78 16.35 0.63
N ALA A 619 -21.85 15.74 -0.08
CA ALA A 619 -21.08 16.41 -1.14
C ALA A 619 -21.96 16.85 -2.33
N SER A 620 -22.95 16.07 -2.71
CA SER A 620 -23.89 16.42 -3.81
C SER A 620 -24.90 17.50 -3.45
N VAL A 621 -25.00 17.90 -2.19
CA VAL A 621 -25.97 18.87 -1.67
C VAL A 621 -25.32 20.15 -1.13
N CYS A 622 -23.99 20.20 -1.04
CA CYS A 622 -23.29 21.38 -0.57
C CYS A 622 -23.41 22.53 -1.56
N ARG A 623 -24.02 23.65 -1.13
CA ARG A 623 -24.14 24.89 -1.89
C ARG A 623 -23.29 26.03 -1.35
N ASN A 624 -22.27 25.71 -0.51
CA ASN A 624 -21.36 26.71 0.01
C ASN A 624 -20.25 26.99 -1.02
N TYR A 625 -20.52 27.95 -1.91
CA TYR A 625 -19.62 28.33 -3.00
C TYR A 625 -18.62 29.43 -2.61
N ASP A 626 -18.65 29.90 -1.38
CA ASP A 626 -17.65 30.84 -0.89
C ASP A 626 -16.25 30.20 -0.87
N THR A 627 -15.23 31.05 -0.81
CA THR A 627 -13.83 30.58 -0.73
C THR A 627 -13.51 30.00 0.65
N VAL A 628 -12.55 29.08 0.69
CA VAL A 628 -12.16 28.38 1.94
C VAL A 628 -11.71 29.34 3.03
N ASP A 629 -11.04 30.42 2.69
CA ASP A 629 -10.64 31.52 3.59
C ASP A 629 -11.83 32.24 4.23
N ARG A 630 -13.00 32.20 3.60
CA ARG A 630 -14.28 32.73 4.13
C ARG A 630 -15.19 31.63 4.68
N GLY A 631 -14.64 30.43 4.96
CA GLY A 631 -15.41 29.30 5.48
C GLY A 631 -16.23 28.56 4.43
N GLY A 632 -15.97 28.77 3.15
CA GLY A 632 -16.62 28.10 2.05
C GLY A 632 -15.90 26.83 1.57
N CYS A 633 -16.34 26.31 0.42
CA CYS A 633 -15.85 25.06 -0.16
C CYS A 633 -15.11 25.26 -1.49
N THR A 634 -14.82 26.49 -1.89
CA THR A 634 -14.11 26.78 -3.14
C THR A 634 -12.73 27.40 -2.88
N LYS A 635 -11.79 27.13 -3.79
CA LYS A 635 -10.46 27.73 -3.82
C LYS A 635 -10.18 28.27 -5.20
N ILE A 636 -9.60 29.48 -5.26
CA ILE A 636 -9.15 30.06 -6.52
C ILE A 636 -7.74 29.55 -6.79
N GLN A 637 -7.51 29.05 -8.00
CA GLN A 637 -6.25 28.50 -8.47
C GLN A 637 -5.68 29.40 -9.55
N ASP A 638 -4.51 29.98 -9.32
CA ASP A 638 -3.76 30.76 -10.31
C ASP A 638 -2.62 29.90 -10.87
N GLU A 639 -2.93 29.21 -11.97
CA GLU A 639 -1.97 28.29 -12.58
C GLU A 639 -0.78 29.01 -13.25
N LEU A 640 -0.92 30.29 -13.63
CA LEU A 640 0.21 31.05 -14.15
C LEU A 640 1.21 31.39 -13.06
N ALA A 641 0.75 31.77 -11.86
CA ALA A 641 1.60 31.99 -10.72
C ALA A 641 2.35 30.70 -10.31
N TYR A 642 1.67 29.54 -10.36
CA TYR A 642 2.31 28.25 -10.09
C TYR A 642 3.34 27.87 -11.15
N MET A 643 3.08 28.15 -12.44
CA MET A 643 4.05 27.94 -13.51
C MET A 643 5.32 28.78 -13.33
N ALA A 644 5.21 30.01 -12.83
CA ALA A 644 6.37 30.84 -12.52
C ALA A 644 7.28 30.19 -11.44
N GLU A 645 6.70 29.49 -10.45
CA GLU A 645 7.47 28.72 -9.48
C GLU A 645 8.08 27.44 -10.10
N VAL A 646 7.40 26.81 -11.05
CA VAL A 646 7.90 25.64 -11.78
C VAL A 646 9.09 26.01 -12.67
N HIS A 647 9.10 27.20 -13.28
CA HIS A 647 10.24 27.68 -14.06
C HIS A 647 11.54 27.76 -13.25
N LYS A 648 11.48 27.96 -11.93
CA LYS A 648 12.65 27.96 -11.04
C LYS A 648 13.28 26.57 -10.86
N LEU A 649 12.59 25.50 -11.28
CA LEU A 649 13.06 24.11 -11.19
C LEU A 649 13.80 23.66 -12.46
N VAL A 650 13.82 24.51 -13.49
CA VAL A 650 14.47 24.21 -14.76
C VAL A 650 15.98 24.45 -14.63
N PRO A 651 16.84 23.48 -15.01
CA PRO A 651 18.28 23.66 -14.98
C PRO A 651 18.74 24.84 -15.85
N PRO A 652 19.84 25.51 -15.50
CA PRO A 652 20.40 26.57 -16.33
C PRO A 652 20.65 26.10 -17.77
N GLY A 653 20.25 26.91 -18.75
CA GLY A 653 20.41 26.60 -20.19
C GLY A 653 19.29 25.73 -20.77
N ARG A 654 18.26 25.39 -19.99
CA ARG A 654 17.04 24.75 -20.49
C ARG A 654 15.82 25.64 -20.26
N GLU A 655 14.77 25.38 -21.00
CA GLU A 655 13.50 26.12 -20.90
C GLU A 655 12.32 25.14 -20.96
N ILE A 656 11.19 25.55 -20.38
CA ILE A 656 9.91 24.86 -20.59
C ILE A 656 9.42 25.25 -21.99
N GLY A 657 9.26 24.27 -22.86
CA GLY A 657 8.77 24.48 -24.20
C GLY A 657 7.34 25.00 -24.21
N THR A 658 7.06 26.02 -25.03
CA THR A 658 5.68 26.52 -25.20
C THR A 658 5.05 25.88 -26.42
N ILE A 659 3.86 25.29 -26.25
CA ILE A 659 3.05 24.74 -27.32
C ILE A 659 1.92 25.74 -27.61
N ASP A 660 1.84 26.21 -28.86
CA ASP A 660 0.70 27.02 -29.31
C ASP A 660 -0.57 26.17 -29.31
N ALA A 661 -1.60 26.65 -28.62
CA ALA A 661 -2.85 25.93 -28.43
C ALA A 661 -3.64 25.69 -29.74
N ASN A 662 -3.44 26.51 -30.78
CA ASN A 662 -4.08 26.33 -32.09
C ASN A 662 -3.31 25.36 -32.98
N VAL A 663 -1.97 25.35 -32.87
CA VAL A 663 -1.10 24.53 -33.71
C VAL A 663 -0.86 23.17 -33.09
N LEU A 664 -0.75 23.08 -31.76
CA LEU A 664 -0.44 21.89 -30.96
C LEU A 664 0.79 21.13 -31.47
N LYS A 665 1.85 21.85 -31.83
CA LYS A 665 3.12 21.30 -32.28
C LYS A 665 4.19 21.49 -31.18
N LEU A 666 4.98 20.47 -30.94
CA LEU A 666 6.11 20.59 -30.01
C LEU A 666 7.12 21.61 -30.53
N PRO A 667 7.63 22.50 -29.67
CA PRO A 667 8.75 23.34 -29.99
C PRO A 667 10.02 22.50 -30.16
N PRO A 668 11.08 23.04 -30.82
CA PRO A 668 12.39 22.41 -30.76
C PRO A 668 12.88 22.42 -29.32
N LEU A 669 13.14 21.24 -28.75
CA LEU A 669 13.54 21.04 -27.35
C LEU A 669 15.06 20.77 -27.32
N GLY A 670 15.81 21.72 -26.79
CA GLY A 670 17.29 21.67 -26.71
C GLY A 670 17.97 21.58 -28.06
N ASN A 671 19.24 21.07 -28.11
CA ASN A 671 20.02 20.89 -29.34
C ASN A 671 19.58 19.68 -30.18
N THR A 672 18.50 19.00 -29.83
CA THR A 672 17.96 17.87 -30.56
C THR A 672 16.70 18.30 -31.29
N GLN A 673 16.70 18.20 -32.62
CA GLN A 673 15.50 18.31 -33.44
C GLN A 673 14.61 17.10 -33.15
N TYR A 674 13.52 17.32 -32.38
CA TYR A 674 12.46 16.35 -32.25
C TYR A 674 11.54 16.46 -33.47
N GLY A 675 11.83 15.66 -34.51
CA GLY A 675 10.85 15.37 -35.56
C GLY A 675 9.95 14.20 -35.13
N GLU A 676 8.79 14.04 -35.78
CA GLU A 676 7.89 12.91 -35.56
C GLU A 676 8.60 11.53 -35.61
N ALA A 677 9.62 11.39 -36.48
CA ALA A 677 10.47 10.22 -36.58
C ALA A 677 11.39 10.00 -35.36
N THR A 678 11.80 11.05 -34.67
CA THR A 678 12.73 10.97 -33.52
C THR A 678 12.01 10.59 -32.24
N MET A 679 10.79 11.04 -32.05
CA MET A 679 9.95 10.52 -30.95
C MET A 679 9.64 9.02 -31.14
N SER A 680 9.39 8.58 -32.34
CA SER A 680 9.19 7.17 -32.66
C SER A 680 10.47 6.33 -32.47
N MET A 681 11.65 6.86 -32.79
CA MET A 681 12.93 6.13 -32.68
C MET A 681 13.50 6.10 -31.25
N GLN A 682 13.42 7.19 -30.51
CA GLN A 682 13.98 7.24 -29.13
C GLN A 682 13.09 6.55 -28.09
N HIS A 683 11.78 6.42 -28.36
CA HIS A 683 10.86 5.68 -27.52
C HIS A 683 10.63 4.24 -28.01
N THR A 684 11.23 3.82 -29.16
CA THR A 684 11.06 2.46 -29.71
C THR A 684 11.67 1.38 -28.82
N GLU A 685 12.74 1.66 -28.09
CA GLU A 685 13.28 0.69 -27.11
C GLU A 685 12.33 0.40 -25.96
N PHE A 686 11.49 1.38 -25.58
CA PHE A 686 10.44 1.18 -24.57
C PHE A 686 9.07 0.82 -25.18
N GLN A 687 8.78 1.29 -26.38
CA GLN A 687 7.56 0.92 -27.10
C GLN A 687 7.57 -0.55 -27.56
N GLY A 688 8.75 -1.14 -27.84
CA GLY A 688 8.86 -2.54 -28.21
C GLY A 688 8.23 -3.50 -27.21
N PRO A 689 8.66 -3.50 -25.94
CA PRO A 689 8.08 -4.35 -24.91
C PRO A 689 6.60 -4.03 -24.59
N ILE A 690 6.23 -2.74 -24.58
CA ILE A 690 4.84 -2.33 -24.32
C ILE A 690 3.93 -2.64 -25.51
N GLN A 691 4.39 -2.47 -26.76
CA GLN A 691 3.64 -2.87 -27.95
C GLN A 691 3.57 -4.40 -28.11
N GLU A 692 4.60 -5.13 -27.73
CA GLU A 692 4.56 -6.60 -27.70
C GLU A 692 3.61 -7.11 -26.62
N LEU A 693 3.61 -6.54 -25.43
CA LEU A 693 2.64 -6.84 -24.39
C LEU A 693 1.20 -6.48 -24.81
N TYR A 694 1.02 -5.36 -25.48
CA TYR A 694 -0.27 -4.94 -26.03
C TYR A 694 -0.73 -5.87 -27.15
N ARG A 695 0.14 -6.26 -28.10
CA ARG A 695 -0.15 -7.24 -29.15
C ARG A 695 -0.41 -8.64 -28.56
N ALA A 696 0.33 -9.04 -27.53
CA ALA A 696 0.10 -10.29 -26.82
C ALA A 696 -1.24 -10.32 -26.08
N SER A 697 -1.62 -9.19 -25.46
CA SER A 697 -2.92 -9.01 -24.79
C SER A 697 -4.07 -9.04 -25.80
N GLN A 698 -3.94 -8.37 -26.95
CA GLN A 698 -4.92 -8.44 -28.03
C GLN A 698 -5.05 -9.86 -28.63
N ARG A 699 -3.93 -10.58 -28.82
CA ARG A 699 -3.98 -12.00 -29.26
C ARG A 699 -4.69 -12.88 -28.22
N ARG A 700 -4.47 -12.67 -26.92
CA ARG A 700 -5.21 -13.38 -25.85
C ARG A 700 -6.70 -13.05 -25.84
N TYR A 701 -7.05 -11.78 -26.10
CA TYR A 701 -8.45 -11.34 -26.18
C TYR A 701 -9.16 -11.96 -27.38
N LEU A 702 -8.53 -11.98 -28.56
CA LEU A 702 -9.06 -12.62 -29.75
C LEU A 702 -9.18 -14.16 -29.63
N VAL A 703 -8.21 -14.82 -28.96
CA VAL A 703 -8.27 -16.24 -28.65
C VAL A 703 -9.40 -16.59 -27.70
N ASN A 704 -9.68 -15.69 -26.72
CA ASN A 704 -10.79 -15.89 -25.78
C ASN A 704 -12.16 -15.61 -26.43
N ILE A 705 -12.26 -14.68 -27.36
CA ILE A 705 -13.48 -14.46 -28.16
C ILE A 705 -13.74 -15.66 -29.07
N ASN A 706 -12.73 -16.18 -29.80
CA ASN A 706 -12.87 -17.35 -30.63
C ASN A 706 -13.14 -18.67 -29.87
N ARG A 707 -13.02 -18.68 -28.54
CA ARG A 707 -13.43 -19.79 -27.67
C ARG A 707 -14.84 -19.63 -27.09
N LEU A 708 -15.47 -18.48 -27.29
CA LEU A 708 -16.85 -18.19 -26.85
C LEU A 708 -17.87 -18.25 -28.00
N PHE A 709 -17.40 -18.39 -29.22
CA PHE A 709 -18.13 -18.77 -30.44
C PHE A 709 -17.56 -20.09 -30.98
#